data_aca802b2370355b08f8c767bfe72a93d
#
_entry.id   aca802b2370355b08f8c767bfe72a93d
#
_cell.length_a   1.000
_cell.length_b   1.000
_cell.length_c   1.000
_cell.angle_alpha   90.00
_cell.angle_beta   90.00
_cell.angle_gamma   90.00
#
_symmetry.space_group_name_H-M   'P 1'
#
loop_
_entity.id
_entity.type
_entity.pdbx_description
1 polymer ?
#
loop_
_entity_poly.entity_id
_entity_poly.type
_entity_poly.pdbx_seq_one_letter_code
_entity_poly.pdbx_strand_id
1 'polypeptide(L)'
;MKRIKLGCITFCFLFGSNLLAQDVVSRDSIPSTKEEKNRNVMLNASSDNQPRQISIGLPDGEAVDIFEDGTPVSYLFWPDYPYYSWRGGVSYSSQNLMSLSESTLQYGKCTYVLGSTSLRASDLFQGQVNYTTNIFGKQVVDANVSSPLGSGWGLSLGTYQGFDPGSNHLDALHIQDEMHIYKASLSKLFAKNRGEMSLNYKYARYAAMPDNYGLFYYNGKDGSVDELPDFDLGRDQLLADYAYINYISMKTGERTRRTMRRANLVSNHQLTFNLRYDLNDLTQFTISSKLKDSDVNKVMMKLAGLFQAQQSDGYTYEDGSPYSGYVQNRYMLYFEGFERSWMTTAALTGKSADQRHSWRLGLNEWWNRAGISTNTGVYAHEAKASPRKLLKDGEEGSSYNEGSEYYDGHENRLALFASDDWDITNRLWISVGARLEWMKQQGNAALAFTDDGQVFEPINDRVYGFSMKQAKRNRFGSYSWLNPGFTFNGRFTLMNGFGLVGEYVYVKQRPNLQDYAGPFMPQLDPINVHMAKGGIFWNNKWIQLTSQITYINQTKYKFREQFTNPNDQSETIILPIVNDVATLGWTTDAVVTPFEGFSFHGLLTFQNPKYKNFTFQPVFKDGPGQLYNFNDKNVIAMSKMIMELDPSYQTGDWRFWLSFRYQSKQYINRTNTLYFKGRWETFGGVDYTYNKHVSFSLNVINILNQKGASGSIPAADLATDTSAYQQHYLMSGTYIRPFTVELTTSVKF
;
A
#
# COMPACT_ATOMS: atom_id res chain seq x y z
N MET A 1 6.51 -15.21 55.47
CA MET A 1 6.58 -15.72 54.12
C MET A 1 5.20 -16.24 53.71
N LYS A 2 4.35 -15.41 53.13
CA LYS A 2 3.07 -15.83 52.60
C LYS A 2 3.22 -15.93 51.06
N ARG A 3 3.05 -17.14 50.54
CA ARG A 3 3.00 -17.40 49.08
C ARG A 3 1.75 -16.75 48.55
N ILE A 4 1.91 -15.72 47.71
CA ILE A 4 0.86 -15.15 46.91
C ILE A 4 0.73 -16.03 45.67
N LYS A 5 -0.40 -16.74 45.54
CA LYS A 5 -0.79 -17.41 44.31
C LYS A 5 -1.09 -16.33 43.29
N LEU A 6 -0.25 -16.21 42.28
CA LEU A 6 -0.53 -15.40 41.09
C LEU A 6 -1.61 -16.12 40.28
N GLY A 7 -2.87 -15.65 40.41
CA GLY A 7 -3.94 -16.05 39.53
C GLY A 7 -3.67 -15.46 38.15
N CYS A 8 -3.65 -16.30 37.14
CA CYS A 8 -3.76 -15.86 35.72
C CYS A 8 -4.99 -14.97 35.58
N ILE A 9 -4.79 -13.67 35.55
CA ILE A 9 -5.81 -12.74 35.06
C ILE A 9 -5.54 -12.62 33.56
N THR A 10 -6.25 -13.46 32.81
CA THR A 10 -6.55 -13.22 31.43
C THR A 10 -7.28 -11.88 31.38
N PHE A 11 -6.57 -10.79 31.09
CA PHE A 11 -7.20 -9.52 30.78
C PHE A 11 -7.84 -9.69 29.40
N CYS A 12 -9.02 -10.29 29.39
CA CYS A 12 -10.00 -10.03 28.36
C CYS A 12 -10.24 -8.52 28.39
N PHE A 13 -9.77 -7.81 27.39
CA PHE A 13 -10.28 -6.48 27.08
C PHE A 13 -11.73 -6.64 26.62
N LEU A 14 -12.61 -6.87 27.59
CA LEU A 14 -14.03 -6.64 27.50
C LEU A 14 -14.27 -5.15 27.74
N PHE A 15 -13.79 -4.33 26.85
CA PHE A 15 -14.46 -3.07 26.60
C PHE A 15 -15.14 -3.22 25.24
N GLY A 16 -16.44 -3.39 25.31
CA GLY A 16 -17.35 -3.34 24.19
C GLY A 16 -17.25 -1.99 23.48
N SER A 17 -16.26 -1.84 22.65
CA SER A 17 -16.30 -0.89 21.56
C SER A 17 -16.90 -1.62 20.37
N ASN A 18 -18.22 -1.67 20.33
CA ASN A 18 -18.95 -1.97 19.10
C ASN A 18 -18.63 -0.85 18.12
N LEU A 19 -17.59 -1.03 17.35
CA LEU A 19 -17.12 -0.10 16.34
C LEU A 19 -17.58 -0.57 14.99
N LEU A 20 -18.12 0.31 14.35
CA LEU A 20 -18.72 0.53 13.04
C LEU A 20 -18.35 -0.41 11.86
N ALA A 21 -17.38 -1.26 12.01
CA ALA A 21 -16.96 -2.21 10.98
C ALA A 21 -16.83 -3.64 11.49
N GLN A 22 -17.14 -3.88 12.75
CA GLN A 22 -16.72 -5.13 13.40
C GLN A 22 -17.75 -6.26 13.39
N ASP A 23 -19.03 -5.97 13.28
CA ASP A 23 -20.04 -6.99 13.54
C ASP A 23 -20.42 -7.87 12.34
N VAL A 24 -20.05 -7.48 11.12
CA VAL A 24 -20.47 -8.22 9.92
C VAL A 24 -19.55 -9.39 9.57
N VAL A 25 -18.30 -9.37 10.00
CA VAL A 25 -17.31 -10.38 9.54
C VAL A 25 -16.98 -11.45 10.57
N SER A 26 -17.33 -11.30 11.82
CA SER A 26 -16.68 -12.11 12.84
C SER A 26 -17.54 -12.85 13.86
N ARG A 27 -18.77 -13.24 13.55
CA ARG A 27 -19.46 -14.20 14.44
C ARG A 27 -18.73 -15.53 14.60
N ASP A 28 -17.73 -15.82 13.77
CA ASP A 28 -17.04 -17.11 13.73
C ASP A 28 -15.51 -17.07 13.88
N SER A 29 -14.91 -15.93 14.19
CA SER A 29 -13.46 -15.91 14.42
C SER A 29 -13.14 -16.00 15.91
N ILE A 30 -12.28 -16.97 16.27
CA ILE A 30 -11.69 -17.05 17.61
C ILE A 30 -10.88 -15.75 17.82
N PRO A 31 -10.95 -15.05 18.96
CA PRO A 31 -10.25 -13.78 19.21
C PRO A 31 -8.75 -13.81 18.91
N SER A 32 -8.06 -14.92 19.21
CA SER A 32 -6.65 -15.12 18.88
C SER A 32 -6.33 -15.07 17.41
N THR A 33 -7.22 -15.57 16.55
CA THR A 33 -7.01 -15.62 15.09
C THR A 33 -7.16 -14.26 14.42
N LYS A 34 -7.96 -13.37 14.98
CA LYS A 34 -8.11 -12.00 14.50
C LYS A 34 -6.84 -11.17 14.75
N GLU A 35 -6.23 -11.31 15.92
CA GLU A 35 -4.96 -10.66 16.24
C GLU A 35 -3.82 -11.16 15.34
N GLU A 36 -3.77 -12.45 15.05
CA GLU A 36 -2.77 -13.03 14.15
C GLU A 36 -2.92 -12.54 12.73
N LYS A 37 -4.14 -12.50 12.20
CA LYS A 37 -4.42 -11.95 10.86
C LYS A 37 -4.04 -10.47 10.76
N ASN A 38 -4.33 -9.67 11.76
CA ASN A 38 -3.99 -8.25 11.79
C ASN A 38 -2.46 -8.04 11.85
N ARG A 39 -1.75 -8.85 12.64
CA ARG A 39 -0.28 -8.82 12.67
C ARG A 39 0.30 -9.18 11.30
N ASN A 40 -0.20 -10.24 10.66
CA ASN A 40 0.30 -10.72 9.38
C ASN A 40 0.16 -9.68 8.26
N VAL A 41 -0.79 -8.76 8.33
CA VAL A 41 -0.93 -7.66 7.36
C VAL A 41 0.27 -6.70 7.40
N MET A 42 0.86 -6.49 8.58
CA MET A 42 2.03 -5.60 8.76
C MET A 42 3.38 -6.30 8.58
N LEU A 43 3.43 -7.63 8.55
CA LEU A 43 4.66 -8.37 8.27
C LEU A 43 4.99 -8.29 6.78
N ASN A 44 5.92 -7.42 6.42
CA ASN A 44 6.32 -7.18 5.04
C ASN A 44 7.84 -7.42 4.90
N ALA A 45 8.22 -8.27 3.95
CA ALA A 45 9.62 -8.61 3.71
C ALA A 45 10.45 -7.46 3.14
N SER A 46 9.81 -6.49 2.51
CA SER A 46 10.47 -5.37 1.86
C SER A 46 10.46 -4.08 2.68
N SER A 47 9.52 -3.92 3.61
CA SER A 47 9.31 -2.68 4.36
C SER A 47 8.59 -2.91 5.69
N ASP A 48 8.92 -2.10 6.71
CA ASP A 48 8.23 -2.11 8.02
C ASP A 48 7.14 -1.04 8.12
N ASN A 49 7.10 -0.13 7.17
CA ASN A 49 6.32 1.10 7.29
C ASN A 49 4.97 1.05 6.57
N GLN A 50 4.68 -0.02 5.86
CA GLN A 50 3.45 -0.19 5.11
C GLN A 50 2.92 -1.63 5.18
N PRO A 51 1.60 -1.83 5.07
CA PRO A 51 1.02 -3.16 4.95
C PRO A 51 1.63 -3.92 3.77
N ARG A 52 1.70 -5.25 3.90
CA ARG A 52 2.06 -6.10 2.76
C ARG A 52 1.00 -6.05 1.66
N GLN A 53 1.39 -6.39 0.47
CA GLN A 53 0.43 -6.64 -0.60
C GLN A 53 -0.35 -7.92 -0.32
N ILE A 54 -1.66 -7.89 -0.57
CA ILE A 54 -2.55 -9.07 -0.44
C ILE A 54 -3.18 -9.31 -1.82
N SER A 55 -2.73 -10.36 -2.50
CA SER A 55 -3.21 -10.65 -3.83
C SER A 55 -4.67 -11.11 -3.82
N ILE A 56 -5.50 -10.46 -4.62
CA ILE A 56 -6.88 -10.86 -4.88
C ILE A 56 -7.09 -11.32 -6.32
N GLY A 57 -5.99 -11.50 -7.06
CA GLY A 57 -6.04 -11.86 -8.48
C GLY A 57 -6.24 -10.68 -9.43
N LEU A 58 -6.03 -9.45 -8.97
CA LEU A 58 -6.08 -8.22 -9.76
C LEU A 58 -4.83 -7.38 -9.52
N PRO A 59 -4.22 -6.78 -10.56
CA PRO A 59 -3.00 -6.00 -10.42
C PRO A 59 -3.13 -4.78 -9.50
N ASP A 60 -4.27 -4.09 -9.52
CA ASP A 60 -4.55 -2.94 -8.64
C ASP A 60 -5.07 -3.31 -7.26
N GLY A 61 -5.53 -4.54 -7.08
CA GLY A 61 -6.16 -5.00 -5.85
C GLY A 61 -5.19 -5.46 -4.77
N GLU A 62 -3.89 -5.47 -5.05
CA GLU A 62 -2.89 -6.01 -4.11
C GLU A 62 -2.49 -5.00 -3.02
N ALA A 63 -2.56 -3.70 -3.29
CA ALA A 63 -2.27 -2.67 -2.30
C ALA A 63 -3.39 -2.61 -1.24
N VAL A 64 -2.99 -2.56 0.03
CA VAL A 64 -3.91 -2.37 1.16
C VAL A 64 -4.03 -0.89 1.46
N ASP A 65 -5.24 -0.34 1.29
CA ASP A 65 -5.53 1.04 1.67
C ASP A 65 -5.65 1.17 3.19
N ILE A 66 -5.47 2.38 3.73
CA ILE A 66 -5.50 2.63 5.18
C ILE A 66 -6.60 3.63 5.52
N PHE A 67 -7.46 3.24 6.44
CA PHE A 67 -8.46 4.12 7.07
C PHE A 67 -8.09 4.41 8.52
N GLU A 68 -8.35 5.63 8.95
CA GLU A 68 -8.24 6.04 10.34
C GLU A 68 -9.54 6.72 10.75
N ASP A 69 -10.15 6.21 11.82
CA ASP A 69 -11.41 6.70 12.36
C ASP A 69 -12.54 6.78 11.30
N GLY A 70 -12.66 5.73 10.46
CA GLY A 70 -13.75 5.61 9.47
C GLY A 70 -13.60 6.41 8.18
N THR A 71 -12.45 7.08 7.97
CA THR A 71 -12.16 7.82 6.74
C THR A 71 -10.76 7.46 6.20
N PRO A 72 -10.51 7.54 4.87
CA PRO A 72 -9.19 7.33 4.31
C PRO A 72 -8.13 8.23 4.97
N VAL A 73 -6.92 7.69 5.19
CA VAL A 73 -5.81 8.48 5.73
C VAL A 73 -5.36 9.55 4.72
N SER A 74 -5.41 9.23 3.43
CA SER A 74 -5.13 10.17 2.34
C SER A 74 -6.07 9.93 1.17
N TYR A 75 -6.16 10.90 0.27
CA TYR A 75 -6.87 10.75 -1.01
C TYR A 75 -6.30 9.60 -1.85
N LEU A 76 -5.16 9.08 -1.47
CA LEU A 76 -4.39 8.05 -2.15
C LEU A 76 -4.16 8.41 -3.61
N PHE A 77 -3.24 9.27 -3.83
CA PHE A 77 -2.69 9.56 -5.14
C PHE A 77 -1.17 9.63 -5.05
N TRP A 78 -0.52 9.36 -6.14
CA TRP A 78 0.89 9.60 -6.24
C TRP A 78 1.16 11.10 -6.31
N PRO A 79 1.94 11.73 -5.41
CA PRO A 79 2.93 11.12 -4.55
C PRO A 79 2.64 11.13 -3.04
N ASP A 80 1.41 11.28 -2.57
CA ASP A 80 1.05 11.27 -1.15
C ASP A 80 0.44 9.91 -0.75
N TYR A 81 1.27 9.02 -0.21
CA TYR A 81 0.86 7.69 0.22
C TYR A 81 0.41 7.67 1.68
N PRO A 82 -0.54 6.81 2.07
CA PRO A 82 -1.03 6.74 3.46
C PRO A 82 0.06 6.55 4.50
N TYR A 83 1.08 5.76 4.20
CA TYR A 83 2.19 5.51 5.13
C TYR A 83 3.14 6.71 5.34
N TYR A 84 2.95 7.84 4.66
CA TYR A 84 3.63 9.10 4.98
C TYR A 84 3.01 9.86 6.14
N SER A 85 1.83 9.43 6.61
CA SER A 85 1.14 10.06 7.73
C SER A 85 0.52 9.07 8.72
N TRP A 86 0.79 7.77 8.54
CA TRP A 86 0.25 6.72 9.38
C TRP A 86 1.31 5.67 9.73
N ARG A 87 1.31 5.21 10.97
CA ARG A 87 2.02 4.03 11.46
C ARG A 87 1.13 3.29 12.45
N GLY A 88 1.06 1.96 12.35
CA GLY A 88 0.45 1.14 13.38
C GLY A 88 1.17 1.32 14.72
N GLY A 89 0.44 1.33 15.83
CA GLY A 89 1.08 1.49 17.12
C GLY A 89 0.11 1.72 18.28
N VAL A 90 0.68 2.11 19.44
CA VAL A 90 -0.03 2.22 20.73
C VAL A 90 -1.02 3.37 20.79
N SER A 91 -1.00 4.28 19.82
CA SER A 91 -2.00 5.36 19.70
C SER A 91 -3.32 4.91 19.06
N TYR A 92 -3.46 3.62 18.75
CA TYR A 92 -4.69 3.03 18.23
C TYR A 92 -5.26 2.00 19.18
N SER A 93 -6.57 2.04 19.39
CA SER A 93 -7.32 1.06 20.21
C SER A 93 -7.59 -0.24 19.45
N SER A 94 -7.69 -0.15 18.12
CA SER A 94 -7.89 -1.32 17.25
C SER A 94 -7.35 -1.08 15.84
N GLN A 95 -6.97 -2.19 15.20
CA GLN A 95 -6.60 -2.26 13.79
C GLN A 95 -7.27 -3.51 13.20
N ASN A 96 -8.03 -3.36 12.13
CA ASN A 96 -8.80 -4.45 11.54
C ASN A 96 -8.76 -4.39 10.02
N LEU A 97 -8.65 -5.54 9.38
CA LEU A 97 -8.74 -5.65 7.92
C LEU A 97 -10.23 -5.73 7.52
N MET A 98 -10.69 -4.76 6.73
CA MET A 98 -12.04 -4.78 6.14
C MET A 98 -12.11 -5.83 5.04
N SER A 99 -13.28 -6.47 4.89
CA SER A 99 -13.55 -7.38 3.78
C SER A 99 -13.69 -6.63 2.45
N LEU A 100 -13.61 -7.35 1.33
CA LEU A 100 -13.82 -6.76 0.00
C LEU A 100 -15.23 -6.22 -0.19
N SER A 101 -16.24 -6.90 0.36
CA SER A 101 -17.63 -6.41 0.37
C SER A 101 -17.77 -5.11 1.15
N GLU A 102 -17.15 -5.01 2.32
CA GLU A 102 -17.21 -3.82 3.15
C GLU A 102 -16.47 -2.63 2.53
N SER A 103 -15.28 -2.84 1.97
CA SER A 103 -14.56 -1.80 1.25
C SER A 103 -15.33 -1.32 0.01
N THR A 104 -16.01 -2.24 -0.69
CA THR A 104 -16.89 -1.88 -1.80
C THR A 104 -18.01 -0.94 -1.38
N LEU A 105 -18.65 -1.18 -0.22
CA LEU A 105 -19.72 -0.33 0.29
C LEU A 105 -19.23 0.98 0.88
N GLN A 106 -18.19 0.96 1.70
CA GLN A 106 -17.72 2.16 2.40
C GLN A 106 -16.78 3.03 1.57
N TYR A 107 -15.99 2.42 0.70
CA TYR A 107 -14.93 3.13 -0.05
C TYR A 107 -15.20 3.23 -1.56
N GLY A 108 -16.00 2.31 -2.11
CA GLY A 108 -16.25 2.24 -3.56
C GLY A 108 -15.09 1.63 -4.34
N LYS A 109 -14.33 0.71 -3.72
CA LYS A 109 -13.27 -0.06 -4.35
C LYS A 109 -13.33 -1.52 -3.91
N CYS A 110 -12.97 -2.45 -4.79
CA CYS A 110 -12.74 -3.85 -4.47
C CYS A 110 -11.26 -4.05 -4.10
N THR A 111 -10.91 -3.73 -2.85
CA THR A 111 -9.56 -3.87 -2.29
C THR A 111 -9.63 -4.11 -0.80
N TYR A 112 -8.57 -4.64 -0.20
CA TYR A 112 -8.50 -4.68 1.26
C TYR A 112 -8.19 -3.30 1.84
N VAL A 113 -8.77 -3.00 2.99
CA VAL A 113 -8.56 -1.77 3.73
C VAL A 113 -8.19 -2.10 5.17
N LEU A 114 -7.07 -1.58 5.65
CA LEU A 114 -6.69 -1.66 7.05
C LEU A 114 -7.33 -0.48 7.80
N GLY A 115 -8.39 -0.77 8.54
CA GLY A 115 -9.05 0.20 9.42
C GLY A 115 -8.31 0.34 10.74
N SER A 116 -8.11 1.56 11.21
CA SER A 116 -7.55 1.87 12.53
C SER A 116 -8.45 2.85 13.28
N THR A 117 -8.52 2.69 14.61
CA THR A 117 -9.30 3.56 15.48
C THR A 117 -8.37 4.22 16.48
N SER A 118 -8.40 5.56 16.56
CA SER A 118 -7.61 6.32 17.51
C SER A 118 -7.93 5.94 18.94
N LEU A 119 -6.89 5.83 19.77
CA LEU A 119 -7.05 5.58 21.19
C LEU A 119 -7.71 6.78 21.85
N ARG A 120 -8.75 6.52 22.65
CA ARG A 120 -9.47 7.51 23.45
C ARG A 120 -9.10 7.38 24.90
N ALA A 121 -9.25 8.45 25.66
CA ALA A 121 -8.99 8.41 27.09
C ALA A 121 -9.97 7.46 27.80
N SER A 122 -9.43 6.69 28.74
CA SER A 122 -10.20 5.85 29.65
C SER A 122 -10.56 6.61 30.93
N ASP A 123 -11.36 5.99 31.80
CA ASP A 123 -11.70 6.52 33.12
C ASP A 123 -10.50 6.48 34.10
N LEU A 124 -9.38 5.86 33.71
CA LEU A 124 -8.17 5.74 34.50
C LEU A 124 -6.99 6.39 33.76
N PHE A 125 -6.04 6.92 34.53
CA PHE A 125 -4.75 7.29 34.00
C PHE A 125 -4.02 6.01 33.54
N GLN A 126 -3.57 6.01 32.29
CA GLN A 126 -2.83 4.88 31.71
C GLN A 126 -1.90 5.35 30.61
N GLY A 127 -0.84 4.59 30.40
CA GLY A 127 0.10 4.85 29.33
C GLY A 127 0.81 3.60 28.87
N GLN A 128 1.34 3.69 27.66
CA GLN A 128 2.20 2.64 27.09
C GLN A 128 3.33 3.31 26.31
N VAL A 129 4.51 2.76 26.45
CA VAL A 129 5.71 3.14 25.69
C VAL A 129 6.32 1.86 25.12
N ASN A 130 6.50 1.84 23.82
CA ASN A 130 7.25 0.81 23.11
C ASN A 130 8.55 1.41 22.58
N TYR A 131 9.65 0.73 22.82
CA TYR A 131 10.94 1.02 22.19
C TYR A 131 11.35 -0.17 21.34
N THR A 132 11.60 0.08 20.05
CA THR A 132 12.02 -0.95 19.09
C THR A 132 13.36 -0.59 18.49
N THR A 133 14.26 -1.59 18.42
CA THR A 133 15.56 -1.47 17.76
C THR A 133 15.87 -2.74 16.96
N ASN A 134 16.71 -2.64 15.94
CA ASN A 134 17.20 -3.80 15.18
C ASN A 134 18.72 -3.78 15.00
N ILE A 135 19.26 -4.85 14.42
CA ILE A 135 20.70 -5.04 14.21
C ILE A 135 21.33 -4.05 13.23
N PHE A 136 20.53 -3.28 12.48
CA PHE A 136 21.00 -2.26 11.53
C PHE A 136 20.91 -0.83 12.07
N GLY A 137 20.50 -0.66 13.34
CA GLY A 137 20.45 0.67 13.96
C GLY A 137 19.08 1.37 13.87
N LYS A 138 18.03 0.67 13.46
CA LYS A 138 16.65 1.17 13.55
C LYS A 138 16.34 1.52 15.00
N GLN A 139 15.64 2.63 15.21
CA GLN A 139 15.13 3.08 16.50
C GLN A 139 13.72 3.64 16.34
N VAL A 140 12.80 3.10 17.13
CA VAL A 140 11.42 3.58 17.16
C VAL A 140 10.98 3.76 18.59
N VAL A 141 10.45 4.93 18.92
CA VAL A 141 9.71 5.19 20.16
C VAL A 141 8.25 5.41 19.77
N ASP A 142 7.37 4.57 20.27
CA ASP A 142 5.92 4.66 20.07
C ASP A 142 5.26 4.71 21.45
N ALA A 143 4.65 5.86 21.78
CA ALA A 143 4.15 6.13 23.12
C ALA A 143 2.76 6.74 23.10
N ASN A 144 1.95 6.40 24.08
CA ASN A 144 0.67 7.02 24.34
C ASN A 144 0.45 7.14 25.85
N VAL A 145 -0.14 8.25 26.27
CA VAL A 145 -0.65 8.49 27.61
C VAL A 145 -2.06 9.04 27.54
N SER A 146 -2.93 8.56 28.39
CA SER A 146 -4.30 9.03 28.51
C SER A 146 -4.69 9.26 29.95
N SER A 147 -5.50 10.30 30.17
CA SER A 147 -5.94 10.74 31.50
C SER A 147 -7.40 11.18 31.47
N PRO A 148 -8.22 10.78 32.43
CA PRO A 148 -9.52 11.40 32.65
C PRO A 148 -9.34 12.86 33.13
N LEU A 149 -10.19 13.75 32.64
CA LEU A 149 -10.26 15.16 33.05
C LEU A 149 -11.48 15.43 33.95
N GLY A 150 -12.26 14.40 34.25
CA GLY A 150 -13.50 14.50 35.02
C GLY A 150 -14.75 14.72 34.17
N SER A 151 -15.91 14.45 34.74
CA SER A 151 -17.22 14.61 34.10
C SER A 151 -17.34 13.92 32.73
N GLY A 152 -16.66 12.79 32.53
CA GLY A 152 -16.64 12.04 31.29
C GLY A 152 -15.73 12.62 30.20
N TRP A 153 -15.00 13.70 30.46
CA TRP A 153 -13.93 14.20 29.58
C TRP A 153 -12.65 13.44 29.80
N GLY A 154 -11.88 13.29 28.73
CA GLY A 154 -10.56 12.68 28.79
C GLY A 154 -9.64 13.23 27.71
N LEU A 155 -8.34 13.21 28.01
CA LEU A 155 -7.25 13.62 27.11
C LEU A 155 -6.32 12.44 26.84
N SER A 156 -5.99 12.21 25.58
CA SER A 156 -4.96 11.27 25.16
C SER A 156 -3.91 11.98 24.32
N LEU A 157 -2.64 11.73 24.62
CA LEU A 157 -1.50 12.23 23.86
C LEU A 157 -0.67 11.06 23.37
N GLY A 158 -0.31 11.07 22.10
CA GLY A 158 0.46 10.02 21.46
C GLY A 158 1.59 10.55 20.61
N THR A 159 2.65 9.77 20.48
CA THR A 159 3.77 10.06 19.59
C THR A 159 4.34 8.77 18.99
N TYR A 160 4.76 8.86 17.75
CA TYR A 160 5.59 7.87 17.07
C TYR A 160 6.83 8.59 16.53
N GLN A 161 8.00 8.14 16.94
CA GLN A 161 9.29 8.68 16.51
C GLN A 161 10.10 7.53 15.95
N GLY A 162 10.23 7.47 14.63
CA GLY A 162 10.90 6.39 13.91
C GLY A 162 12.08 6.89 13.11
N PHE A 163 13.17 6.14 13.19
CA PHE A 163 14.37 6.30 12.40
C PHE A 163 14.86 4.92 11.98
N ASP A 164 15.00 4.66 10.68
CA ASP A 164 15.57 3.43 10.14
C ASP A 164 16.62 3.78 9.08
N PRO A 165 17.90 3.50 9.36
CA PRO A 165 18.95 3.70 8.37
C PRO A 165 18.87 2.71 7.20
N GLY A 166 18.17 1.58 7.35
CA GLY A 166 18.15 0.48 6.38
C GLY A 166 19.23 -0.57 6.64
N SER A 167 19.24 -1.61 5.82
CA SER A 167 20.19 -2.73 5.93
C SER A 167 21.44 -2.55 5.07
N ASN A 168 21.39 -1.72 4.07
CA ASN A 168 22.54 -1.38 3.23
C ASN A 168 23.48 -0.40 3.96
N HIS A 169 24.78 -0.55 3.77
CA HIS A 169 25.79 0.31 4.39
C HIS A 169 25.62 1.73 3.87
N LEU A 170 25.13 2.58 4.76
CA LEU A 170 24.74 3.92 4.39
C LEU A 170 25.88 4.90 4.62
N ASP A 171 26.16 5.69 3.59
CA ASP A 171 26.75 6.99 3.78
C ASP A 171 25.78 7.93 4.52
N ALA A 172 26.30 8.96 5.17
CA ALA A 172 25.55 9.87 6.07
C ALA A 172 24.31 10.55 5.45
N LEU A 173 24.05 10.36 4.17
CA LEU A 173 22.96 10.95 3.41
C LEU A 173 21.73 10.05 3.29
N HIS A 174 21.86 8.76 3.55
CA HIS A 174 20.83 7.78 3.26
C HIS A 174 20.07 7.40 4.53
N ILE A 175 18.76 7.59 4.52
CA ILE A 175 17.84 7.22 5.58
C ILE A 175 16.64 6.55 4.93
N GLN A 176 16.44 5.25 5.21
CA GLN A 176 15.35 4.48 4.60
C GLN A 176 13.99 4.92 5.07
N ASP A 177 13.84 5.22 6.37
CA ASP A 177 12.58 5.69 6.93
C ASP A 177 12.85 6.64 8.09
N GLU A 178 12.25 7.83 8.03
CA GLU A 178 12.23 8.78 9.15
C GLU A 178 10.81 9.34 9.27
N MET A 179 10.19 9.06 10.42
CA MET A 179 8.79 9.40 10.65
C MET A 179 8.58 9.98 12.03
N HIS A 180 7.90 11.12 12.08
CA HIS A 180 7.48 11.78 13.30
C HIS A 180 5.97 11.98 13.27
N ILE A 181 5.24 11.38 14.22
CA ILE A 181 3.79 11.58 14.40
C ILE A 181 3.55 12.08 15.81
N TYR A 182 2.71 13.10 15.93
CA TYR A 182 2.19 13.60 17.19
C TYR A 182 0.68 13.61 17.12
N LYS A 183 0.04 13.09 18.16
CA LYS A 183 -1.41 13.01 18.29
C LYS A 183 -1.90 13.62 19.58
N ALA A 184 -3.03 14.28 19.53
CA ALA A 184 -3.79 14.72 20.69
C ALA A 184 -5.27 14.43 20.47
N SER A 185 -5.93 13.79 21.44
CA SER A 185 -7.34 13.45 21.38
C SER A 185 -8.05 13.94 22.62
N LEU A 186 -9.03 14.83 22.44
CA LEU A 186 -9.98 15.22 23.48
C LEU A 186 -11.26 14.42 23.27
N SER A 187 -11.66 13.64 24.25
CA SER A 187 -12.85 12.78 24.17
C SER A 187 -13.86 13.11 25.28
N LYS A 188 -15.12 12.83 25.00
CA LYS A 188 -16.24 12.98 25.93
C LYS A 188 -17.12 11.73 25.87
N LEU A 189 -17.23 11.06 27.01
CA LEU A 189 -18.24 10.02 27.21
C LEU A 189 -19.56 10.66 27.69
N PHE A 190 -20.67 10.29 27.07
CA PHE A 190 -21.96 10.79 27.45
C PHE A 190 -22.54 10.01 28.65
N ALA A 191 -23.39 10.69 29.45
CA ALA A 191 -24.04 10.08 30.58
C ALA A 191 -24.79 8.79 30.19
N LYS A 192 -24.78 7.79 31.07
CA LYS A 192 -25.43 6.47 30.87
C LYS A 192 -24.83 5.68 29.69
N ASN A 193 -23.56 5.94 29.34
CA ASN A 193 -22.86 5.29 28.22
C ASN A 193 -23.59 5.39 26.86
N ARG A 194 -24.46 6.41 26.68
CA ARG A 194 -25.23 6.60 25.44
C ARG A 194 -24.36 6.99 24.23
N GLY A 195 -23.07 7.02 24.37
CA GLY A 195 -22.18 7.30 23.27
C GLY A 195 -20.99 8.13 23.69
N GLU A 196 -20.25 8.57 22.71
CA GLU A 196 -19.01 9.31 22.88
C GLU A 196 -18.75 10.24 21.70
N MET A 197 -18.01 11.31 21.94
CA MET A 197 -17.44 12.13 20.88
C MET A 197 -15.95 12.33 21.11
N SER A 198 -15.20 12.58 20.06
CA SER A 198 -13.79 12.94 20.15
C SER A 198 -13.39 13.95 19.09
N LEU A 199 -12.40 14.78 19.43
CA LEU A 199 -11.70 15.65 18.51
C LEU A 199 -10.23 15.24 18.54
N ASN A 200 -9.75 14.74 17.41
CA ASN A 200 -8.41 14.19 17.27
C ASN A 200 -7.58 15.09 16.34
N TYR A 201 -6.48 15.60 16.83
CA TYR A 201 -5.48 16.29 16.02
C TYR A 201 -4.27 15.40 15.82
N LYS A 202 -3.78 15.36 14.59
CA LYS A 202 -2.55 14.66 14.21
C LYS A 202 -1.67 15.55 13.35
N TYR A 203 -0.41 15.65 13.74
CA TYR A 203 0.67 16.15 12.90
C TYR A 203 1.59 14.99 12.54
N ALA A 204 1.90 14.84 11.27
CA ALA A 204 2.84 13.85 10.78
C ALA A 204 3.88 14.50 9.86
N ARG A 205 5.13 14.10 10.02
CA ARG A 205 6.24 14.51 9.16
C ARG A 205 7.04 13.29 8.76
N TYR A 206 7.08 13.03 7.47
CA TYR A 206 7.93 12.05 6.84
C TYR A 206 9.13 12.74 6.20
N ALA A 207 10.36 12.28 6.48
CA ALA A 207 11.58 12.86 5.94
C ALA A 207 12.60 11.75 5.74
N ALA A 208 12.66 11.17 4.56
CA ALA A 208 13.51 10.04 4.26
C ALA A 208 14.11 10.13 2.86
N MET A 209 15.01 9.23 2.56
CA MET A 209 15.56 8.99 1.25
C MET A 209 15.68 7.47 1.02
N PRO A 210 14.55 6.78 0.83
CA PRO A 210 14.57 5.34 0.67
C PRO A 210 15.24 4.93 -0.64
N ASP A 211 16.17 3.98 -0.55
CA ASP A 211 16.78 3.29 -1.69
C ASP A 211 17.01 1.82 -1.32
N ASN A 212 16.25 0.94 -1.92
CA ASN A 212 16.32 -0.50 -1.73
C ASN A 212 16.67 -1.24 -3.03
N TYR A 213 17.48 -0.60 -3.87
CA TYR A 213 17.95 -1.19 -5.10
C TYR A 213 19.33 -1.81 -4.91
N GLY A 214 19.57 -2.93 -5.60
CA GLY A 214 20.84 -3.63 -5.64
C GLY A 214 21.13 -4.20 -7.00
N LEU A 215 22.36 -4.69 -7.19
CA LEU A 215 22.84 -5.37 -8.38
C LEU A 215 22.81 -6.88 -8.18
N PHE A 216 22.46 -7.62 -9.22
CA PHE A 216 22.46 -9.07 -9.23
C PHE A 216 22.58 -9.62 -10.65
N TYR A 217 23.04 -10.85 -10.77
CA TYR A 217 22.90 -11.59 -12.01
C TYR A 217 21.54 -12.28 -12.08
N TYR A 218 20.85 -12.06 -13.17
CA TYR A 218 19.60 -12.71 -13.50
C TYR A 218 19.82 -13.82 -14.51
N ASN A 219 19.23 -15.00 -14.28
CA ASN A 219 19.25 -16.13 -15.17
C ASN A 219 17.84 -16.41 -15.70
N GLY A 220 17.54 -15.94 -16.90
CA GLY A 220 16.20 -16.07 -17.49
C GLY A 220 15.80 -17.51 -17.78
N LYS A 221 16.76 -18.44 -17.87
CA LYS A 221 16.51 -19.87 -18.10
C LYS A 221 15.72 -20.51 -16.97
N ASP A 222 16.00 -20.19 -15.72
CA ASP A 222 15.35 -20.75 -14.54
C ASP A 222 14.77 -19.69 -13.58
N GLY A 223 14.93 -18.40 -13.92
CA GLY A 223 14.44 -17.28 -13.13
C GLY A 223 15.20 -17.04 -11.84
N SER A 224 16.40 -17.58 -11.70
CA SER A 224 17.22 -17.42 -10.51
C SER A 224 17.92 -16.07 -10.46
N VAL A 225 18.31 -15.69 -9.25
CA VAL A 225 19.09 -14.49 -8.94
C VAL A 225 20.35 -14.93 -8.21
N ASP A 226 21.51 -14.51 -8.71
CA ASP A 226 22.81 -14.73 -8.10
C ASP A 226 23.46 -13.41 -7.72
N GLU A 227 24.16 -13.36 -6.58
CA GLU A 227 24.90 -12.19 -6.17
C GLU A 227 26.16 -11.99 -7.04
N LEU A 228 26.58 -10.74 -7.19
CA LEU A 228 27.88 -10.45 -7.76
C LEU A 228 28.97 -10.75 -6.70
N PRO A 229 30.19 -11.12 -7.15
CA PRO A 229 31.29 -11.39 -6.20
C PRO A 229 31.61 -10.21 -5.28
N ASP A 230 31.42 -8.97 -5.77
CA ASP A 230 31.77 -7.73 -5.09
C ASP A 230 30.52 -6.90 -4.69
N PHE A 231 29.35 -7.52 -4.55
CA PHE A 231 28.11 -6.85 -4.16
C PHE A 231 27.22 -7.76 -3.31
N ASP A 232 27.12 -7.47 -2.01
CA ASP A 232 26.21 -8.19 -1.10
C ASP A 232 24.81 -7.58 -1.19
N LEU A 233 23.90 -8.30 -1.83
CA LEU A 233 22.54 -7.86 -2.12
C LEU A 233 21.76 -7.61 -0.82
N GLY A 234 21.30 -6.37 -0.66
CA GLY A 234 20.57 -5.91 0.53
C GLY A 234 21.46 -5.39 1.66
N ARG A 235 22.80 -5.45 1.50
CA ARG A 235 23.76 -4.91 2.46
C ARG A 235 24.63 -3.83 1.85
N ASP A 236 24.94 -3.92 0.57
CA ASP A 236 25.70 -2.92 -0.13
C ASP A 236 24.80 -1.85 -0.76
N GLN A 237 25.31 -0.62 -0.79
CA GLN A 237 24.64 0.51 -1.40
C GLN A 237 24.95 0.59 -2.89
N LEU A 238 23.91 0.76 -3.71
CA LEU A 238 24.01 1.00 -5.16
C LEU A 238 23.83 2.48 -5.51
N LEU A 239 23.74 3.38 -4.59
CA LEU A 239 23.55 4.80 -4.85
C LEU A 239 24.82 5.57 -4.57
N ALA A 240 25.27 6.39 -5.52
CA ALA A 240 26.36 7.31 -5.29
C ALA A 240 25.97 8.46 -4.36
N ASP A 241 26.96 9.05 -3.68
CA ASP A 241 26.74 10.20 -2.81
C ASP A 241 26.41 11.46 -3.62
N TYR A 242 25.14 11.69 -3.87
CA TYR A 242 24.61 12.95 -4.41
C TYR A 242 24.22 13.86 -3.26
N ALA A 243 25.15 14.66 -2.74
CA ALA A 243 24.82 15.62 -1.68
C ALA A 243 23.71 16.59 -2.10
N TYR A 244 23.63 16.89 -3.39
CA TYR A 244 22.63 17.78 -3.96
C TYR A 244 22.23 17.32 -5.36
N ILE A 245 21.02 17.69 -5.76
CA ILE A 245 20.55 17.63 -7.14
C ILE A 245 20.15 19.01 -7.65
N ASN A 246 20.32 19.22 -8.95
CA ASN A 246 19.80 20.40 -9.64
C ASN A 246 18.52 20.01 -10.39
N TYR A 247 17.52 20.87 -10.33
CA TYR A 247 16.25 20.68 -11.05
C TYR A 247 15.67 22.04 -11.43
N ILE A 248 14.67 22.02 -12.31
CA ILE A 248 13.89 23.21 -12.63
C ILE A 248 12.60 23.17 -11.79
N SER A 249 12.41 24.18 -10.95
CA SER A 249 11.17 24.30 -10.19
C SER A 249 10.00 24.53 -11.14
N MET A 250 9.00 23.67 -11.07
CA MET A 250 7.78 23.79 -11.86
C MET A 250 6.93 24.98 -11.46
N LYS A 251 7.12 25.50 -10.23
CA LYS A 251 6.42 26.69 -9.75
C LYS A 251 7.01 27.98 -10.28
N THR A 252 8.34 28.07 -10.34
CA THR A 252 9.03 29.31 -10.70
C THR A 252 9.65 29.30 -12.09
N GLY A 253 9.94 28.11 -12.65
CA GLY A 253 10.68 27.94 -13.90
C GLY A 253 12.18 28.20 -13.79
N GLU A 254 12.67 28.37 -12.57
CA GLU A 254 14.08 28.65 -12.28
C GLU A 254 14.83 27.36 -11.96
N ARG A 255 16.11 27.30 -12.41
CA ARG A 255 17.02 26.25 -11.97
C ARG A 255 17.30 26.44 -10.48
N THR A 256 17.10 25.40 -9.71
CA THR A 256 17.29 25.42 -8.25
C THR A 256 18.06 24.18 -7.81
N ARG A 257 18.55 24.20 -6.58
CA ARG A 257 19.35 23.14 -5.98
C ARG A 257 18.67 22.61 -4.72
N ARG A 258 18.64 21.29 -4.56
CA ARG A 258 18.10 20.65 -3.38
C ARG A 258 19.09 19.68 -2.75
N THR A 259 19.18 19.72 -1.41
CA THR A 259 19.91 18.69 -0.66
C THR A 259 19.21 17.35 -0.74
N MET A 260 19.99 16.30 -0.93
CA MET A 260 19.49 14.92 -0.96
C MET A 260 19.31 14.33 0.45
N ARG A 261 19.94 14.90 1.46
CA ARG A 261 19.69 14.52 2.84
C ARG A 261 18.22 14.80 3.17
N ARG A 262 17.46 13.76 3.51
CA ARG A 262 16.01 13.86 3.74
C ARG A 262 15.28 14.41 2.51
N ALA A 263 15.58 13.85 1.35
CA ALA A 263 15.05 14.31 0.07
C ALA A 263 13.52 14.21 -0.04
N ASN A 264 12.91 13.21 0.60
CA ASN A 264 11.47 13.11 0.72
C ASN A 264 11.00 13.87 1.96
N LEU A 265 10.25 14.94 1.76
CA LEU A 265 9.64 15.70 2.83
C LEU A 265 8.14 15.81 2.59
N VAL A 266 7.37 15.17 3.46
CA VAL A 266 5.92 15.28 3.50
C VAL A 266 5.51 15.73 4.89
N SER A 267 4.77 16.82 4.97
CA SER A 267 4.17 17.30 6.21
C SER A 267 2.65 17.26 6.10
N ASN A 268 2.02 16.86 7.17
CA ASN A 268 0.59 16.54 7.17
C ASN A 268 -0.05 16.99 8.48
N HIS A 269 -1.14 17.75 8.39
CA HIS A 269 -2.00 18.13 9.50
C HIS A 269 -3.37 17.51 9.29
N GLN A 270 -3.91 16.88 10.30
CA GLN A 270 -5.26 16.31 10.29
C GLN A 270 -6.01 16.69 11.54
N LEU A 271 -7.29 17.05 11.38
CA LEU A 271 -8.22 17.26 12.47
C LEU A 271 -9.45 16.39 12.19
N THR A 272 -9.74 15.45 13.09
CA THR A 272 -10.84 14.51 12.93
C THR A 272 -11.82 14.65 14.08
N PHE A 273 -13.08 14.92 13.77
CA PHE A 273 -14.19 14.85 14.69
C PHE A 273 -14.91 13.52 14.54
N ASN A 274 -15.14 12.83 15.65
CA ASN A 274 -15.93 11.59 15.70
C ASN A 274 -17.07 11.74 16.71
N LEU A 275 -18.22 11.19 16.37
CA LEU A 275 -19.35 11.05 17.26
C LEU A 275 -19.96 9.66 17.05
N ARG A 276 -20.22 8.96 18.13
CA ARG A 276 -21.07 7.76 18.23
C ARG A 276 -22.15 8.01 19.26
N TYR A 277 -23.39 7.85 18.87
CA TYR A 277 -24.52 8.10 19.76
C TYR A 277 -25.62 7.05 19.59
N ASP A 278 -25.97 6.38 20.67
CA ASP A 278 -27.06 5.40 20.71
C ASP A 278 -28.39 6.13 20.84
N LEU A 279 -29.14 6.19 19.75
CA LEU A 279 -30.47 6.82 19.71
C LEU A 279 -31.47 6.07 20.59
N ASN A 280 -31.36 4.75 20.58
CA ASN A 280 -32.05 3.81 21.44
C ASN A 280 -31.23 2.51 21.54
N ASP A 281 -31.75 1.49 22.20
CA ASP A 281 -31.07 0.21 22.43
C ASP A 281 -30.79 -0.59 21.14
N LEU A 282 -31.48 -0.25 20.05
CA LEU A 282 -31.38 -0.94 18.76
C LEU A 282 -30.76 -0.10 17.64
N THR A 283 -30.61 1.21 17.86
CA THR A 283 -30.21 2.13 16.78
C THR A 283 -29.10 3.06 17.23
N GLN A 284 -28.04 3.11 16.45
CA GLN A 284 -26.86 3.93 16.70
C GLN A 284 -26.59 4.86 15.52
N PHE A 285 -26.26 6.09 15.80
CA PHE A 285 -25.76 7.09 14.83
C PHE A 285 -24.26 7.29 15.02
N THR A 286 -23.56 7.40 13.92
CA THR A 286 -22.12 7.67 13.89
C THR A 286 -21.78 8.67 12.82
N ILE A 287 -20.80 9.51 13.11
CA ILE A 287 -20.19 10.40 12.13
C ILE A 287 -18.70 10.53 12.40
N SER A 288 -17.92 10.50 11.33
CA SER A 288 -16.51 10.86 11.31
C SER A 288 -16.29 11.93 10.25
N SER A 289 -15.70 13.05 10.63
CA SER A 289 -15.39 14.17 9.73
C SER A 289 -13.95 14.58 9.89
N LYS A 290 -13.16 14.49 8.82
CA LYS A 290 -11.72 14.74 8.79
C LYS A 290 -11.40 15.91 7.88
N LEU A 291 -10.63 16.86 8.40
CA LEU A 291 -9.92 17.87 7.63
C LEU A 291 -8.46 17.47 7.52
N LYS A 292 -7.90 17.52 6.34
CA LYS A 292 -6.49 17.22 6.07
C LYS A 292 -5.86 18.33 5.25
N ASP A 293 -4.62 18.65 5.62
CA ASP A 293 -3.72 19.57 4.90
C ASP A 293 -2.35 18.90 4.80
N SER A 294 -1.93 18.56 3.60
CA SER A 294 -0.66 17.87 3.32
C SER A 294 0.14 18.61 2.25
N ASP A 295 1.41 18.87 2.54
CA ASP A 295 2.39 19.34 1.57
C ASP A 295 3.40 18.25 1.28
N VAL A 296 3.60 17.98 -0.02
CA VAL A 296 4.52 16.98 -0.52
C VAL A 296 5.64 17.65 -1.30
N ASN A 297 6.85 17.50 -0.81
CA ASN A 297 8.04 18.07 -1.43
C ASN A 297 9.14 17.00 -1.39
N LYS A 298 9.27 16.20 -2.44
CA LYS A 298 10.14 15.03 -2.41
C LYS A 298 10.93 14.83 -3.69
N VAL A 299 12.02 14.07 -3.57
CA VAL A 299 12.73 13.49 -4.69
C VAL A 299 12.56 11.98 -4.62
N MET A 300 11.96 11.40 -5.64
CA MET A 300 11.88 9.96 -5.77
C MET A 300 12.98 9.49 -6.73
N MET A 301 13.75 8.51 -6.28
CA MET A 301 14.75 7.87 -7.12
C MET A 301 14.18 6.60 -7.73
N LYS A 302 14.44 6.41 -9.01
CA LYS A 302 14.12 5.18 -9.73
C LYS A 302 15.33 4.73 -10.55
N LEU A 303 15.43 3.44 -10.76
CA LEU A 303 16.35 2.91 -11.78
C LEU A 303 15.89 3.38 -13.15
N ALA A 304 16.84 3.87 -13.96
CA ALA A 304 16.58 4.29 -15.33
C ALA A 304 17.16 3.30 -16.34
N GLY A 305 18.47 3.10 -16.35
CA GLY A 305 19.13 2.18 -17.26
C GLY A 305 20.40 1.62 -16.65
N LEU A 306 20.72 0.38 -16.99
CA LEU A 306 21.98 -0.29 -16.66
C LEU A 306 22.58 -0.82 -17.96
N PHE A 307 23.75 -0.35 -18.32
CA PHE A 307 24.42 -0.71 -19.56
C PHE A 307 25.93 -0.56 -19.44
N GLN A 308 26.68 -1.17 -20.37
CA GLN A 308 28.11 -1.06 -20.44
C GLN A 308 28.50 0.13 -21.32
N ALA A 309 29.14 1.13 -20.73
CA ALA A 309 29.64 2.30 -21.43
C ALA A 309 31.07 2.09 -21.95
N GLN A 310 31.35 2.68 -23.12
CA GLN A 310 32.68 2.80 -23.72
C GLN A 310 33.22 4.22 -23.46
N GLN A 311 34.54 4.42 -23.61
CA GLN A 311 35.12 5.77 -23.44
C GLN A 311 34.50 6.80 -24.40
N SER A 312 34.11 6.37 -25.60
CA SER A 312 33.44 7.22 -26.60
C SER A 312 32.07 7.73 -26.16
N ASP A 313 31.47 7.13 -25.13
CA ASP A 313 30.15 7.52 -24.67
C ASP A 313 30.17 8.78 -23.78
N GLY A 314 31.36 9.38 -23.53
CA GLY A 314 31.48 10.66 -22.85
C GLY A 314 31.22 10.62 -21.33
N TYR A 315 31.31 9.45 -20.68
CA TYR A 315 31.26 9.36 -19.23
C TYR A 315 32.64 9.63 -18.62
N THR A 316 32.67 10.50 -17.62
CA THR A 316 33.90 10.86 -16.90
C THR A 316 33.64 10.88 -15.39
N TYR A 317 34.72 10.73 -14.62
CA TYR A 317 34.68 11.07 -13.21
C TYR A 317 34.69 12.59 -12.99
N GLU A 318 34.52 13.05 -11.76
CA GLU A 318 34.54 14.47 -11.38
C GLU A 318 35.89 15.14 -11.64
N ASP A 319 36.99 14.38 -11.67
CA ASP A 319 38.36 14.85 -12.00
C ASP A 319 38.61 14.93 -13.51
N GLY A 320 37.61 14.63 -14.34
CA GLY A 320 37.72 14.62 -15.81
C GLY A 320 38.29 13.34 -16.40
N SER A 321 38.74 12.37 -15.60
CA SER A 321 39.25 11.11 -16.12
C SER A 321 38.12 10.30 -16.78
N PRO A 322 38.38 9.72 -17.99
CA PRO A 322 37.36 8.99 -18.73
C PRO A 322 36.97 7.68 -18.03
N TYR A 323 35.70 7.33 -18.13
CA TYR A 323 35.15 6.08 -17.59
C TYR A 323 34.75 5.11 -18.70
N SER A 324 35.02 3.86 -18.48
CA SER A 324 34.43 2.74 -19.23
C SER A 324 34.06 1.63 -18.24
N GLY A 325 32.90 1.03 -18.40
CA GLY A 325 32.37 0.01 -17.50
C GLY A 325 30.86 0.08 -17.40
N TYR A 326 30.28 -0.63 -16.45
CA TYR A 326 28.85 -0.60 -16.25
C TYR A 326 28.40 0.69 -15.58
N VAL A 327 27.47 1.39 -16.22
CA VAL A 327 26.83 2.62 -15.75
C VAL A 327 25.42 2.29 -15.31
N GLN A 328 25.07 2.74 -14.11
CA GLN A 328 23.68 2.78 -13.64
C GLN A 328 23.17 4.20 -13.74
N ASN A 329 22.17 4.41 -14.58
CA ASN A 329 21.41 5.64 -14.61
C ASN A 329 20.26 5.62 -13.58
N ARG A 330 20.02 6.78 -12.98
CA ARG A 330 18.94 7.02 -12.04
C ARG A 330 18.04 8.15 -12.51
N TYR A 331 16.75 7.93 -12.52
CA TYR A 331 15.78 9.03 -12.55
C TYR A 331 15.67 9.63 -11.16
N MET A 332 15.96 10.91 -11.05
CA MET A 332 15.66 11.73 -9.88
C MET A 332 14.40 12.54 -10.19
N LEU A 333 13.25 12.04 -9.77
CA LEU A 333 11.96 12.70 -9.98
C LEU A 333 11.72 13.65 -8.81
N TYR A 334 11.68 14.92 -9.11
CA TYR A 334 11.33 15.95 -8.15
C TYR A 334 9.82 16.25 -8.19
N PHE A 335 9.21 16.28 -7.03
CA PHE A 335 7.79 16.53 -6.85
C PHE A 335 7.54 17.73 -5.97
N GLU A 336 6.67 18.62 -6.41
CA GLU A 336 5.98 19.62 -5.62
C GLU A 336 4.48 19.31 -5.69
N GLY A 337 3.89 18.95 -4.56
CA GLY A 337 2.49 18.54 -4.51
C GLY A 337 1.82 18.92 -3.20
N PHE A 338 0.51 18.78 -3.19
CA PHE A 338 -0.31 19.03 -2.02
C PHE A 338 -1.59 18.19 -2.07
N GLU A 339 -2.16 17.94 -0.90
CA GLU A 339 -3.53 17.46 -0.72
C GLU A 339 -4.24 18.30 0.33
N ARG A 340 -5.45 18.71 0.02
CA ARG A 340 -6.38 19.36 0.94
C ARG A 340 -7.69 18.59 0.85
N SER A 341 -8.15 18.07 1.96
CA SER A 341 -9.36 17.26 1.94
C SER A 341 -10.28 17.53 3.12
N TRP A 342 -11.57 17.40 2.86
CA TRP A 342 -12.61 17.31 3.85
C TRP A 342 -13.44 16.07 3.56
N MET A 343 -13.36 15.08 4.44
CA MET A 343 -14.00 13.79 4.26
C MET A 343 -14.94 13.53 5.43
N THR A 344 -16.21 13.39 5.15
CA THR A 344 -17.23 13.04 6.15
C THR A 344 -17.87 11.70 5.79
N THR A 345 -17.92 10.79 6.75
CA THR A 345 -18.69 9.56 6.68
C THR A 345 -19.68 9.56 7.83
N ALA A 346 -20.96 9.44 7.54
CA ALA A 346 -22.02 9.30 8.53
C ALA A 346 -22.75 7.99 8.30
N ALA A 347 -23.19 7.32 9.37
CA ALA A 347 -23.97 6.11 9.26
C ALA A 347 -24.99 5.99 10.41
N LEU A 348 -26.12 5.44 10.05
CA LEU A 348 -27.13 4.95 10.96
C LEU A 348 -27.13 3.43 10.87
N THR A 349 -26.91 2.77 12.00
CA THR A 349 -26.93 1.31 12.11
C THR A 349 -28.01 0.89 13.08
N GLY A 350 -28.61 -0.24 12.81
CA GLY A 350 -29.67 -0.72 13.70
C GLY A 350 -29.93 -2.20 13.60
N LYS A 351 -30.71 -2.70 14.57
CA LYS A 351 -31.24 -4.08 14.57
C LYS A 351 -32.75 -4.03 14.58
N SER A 352 -33.38 -5.02 13.94
CA SER A 352 -34.81 -5.22 14.08
C SER A 352 -35.18 -5.68 15.51
N ALA A 353 -36.42 -5.52 15.92
CA ALA A 353 -36.90 -5.94 17.24
C ALA A 353 -36.75 -7.45 17.50
N ASP A 354 -36.85 -8.27 16.47
CA ASP A 354 -36.61 -9.72 16.50
C ASP A 354 -35.11 -10.10 16.36
N GLN A 355 -34.21 -9.09 16.24
CA GLN A 355 -32.77 -9.21 16.07
C GLN A 355 -32.34 -10.03 14.84
N ARG A 356 -33.23 -10.30 13.89
CA ARG A 356 -32.91 -11.06 12.68
C ARG A 356 -32.27 -10.20 11.59
N HIS A 357 -32.48 -8.89 11.62
CA HIS A 357 -31.89 -7.93 10.70
C HIS A 357 -30.88 -7.05 11.41
N SER A 358 -29.72 -6.87 10.81
CA SER A 358 -28.72 -5.87 11.22
C SER A 358 -28.46 -4.98 10.01
N TRP A 359 -29.05 -3.79 10.03
CA TRP A 359 -29.01 -2.89 8.88
C TRP A 359 -28.11 -1.69 9.09
N ARG A 360 -27.59 -1.16 7.99
CA ARG A 360 -26.79 0.06 7.94
C ARG A 360 -27.28 0.94 6.80
N LEU A 361 -27.39 2.24 7.07
CA LEU A 361 -27.56 3.29 6.06
C LEU A 361 -26.44 4.30 6.24
N GLY A 362 -25.67 4.57 5.21
CA GLY A 362 -24.50 5.44 5.28
C GLY A 362 -24.43 6.47 4.16
N LEU A 363 -23.69 7.52 4.46
CA LEU A 363 -23.40 8.65 3.58
C LEU A 363 -21.91 8.94 3.63
N ASN A 364 -21.27 9.11 2.46
CA ASN A 364 -19.95 9.73 2.33
C ASN A 364 -20.09 11.04 1.58
N GLU A 365 -19.56 12.12 2.13
CA GLU A 365 -19.35 13.39 1.44
C GLU A 365 -17.85 13.69 1.56
N TRP A 366 -17.11 13.50 0.45
CA TRP A 366 -15.66 13.63 0.42
C TRP A 366 -15.25 14.64 -0.65
N TRP A 367 -14.76 15.76 -0.19
CA TRP A 367 -14.17 16.78 -1.03
C TRP A 367 -12.65 16.72 -0.93
N ASN A 368 -11.96 16.64 -2.08
CA ASN A 368 -10.52 16.59 -2.16
C ASN A 368 -10.04 17.61 -3.19
N ARG A 369 -9.01 18.33 -2.86
CA ARG A 369 -8.19 19.09 -3.79
C ARG A 369 -6.77 18.58 -3.72
N ALA A 370 -6.23 18.20 -4.86
CA ALA A 370 -4.87 17.71 -4.96
C ALA A 370 -4.20 18.27 -6.20
N GLY A 371 -2.90 18.43 -6.11
CA GLY A 371 -2.10 18.88 -7.24
C GLY A 371 -0.68 18.39 -7.15
N ILE A 372 -0.07 18.20 -8.30
CA ILE A 372 1.36 17.91 -8.44
C ILE A 372 1.96 18.69 -9.59
N SER A 373 3.25 18.93 -9.47
CA SER A 373 4.13 19.24 -10.58
C SER A 373 5.43 18.47 -10.43
N THR A 374 5.93 17.91 -11.52
CA THR A 374 7.13 17.07 -11.50
C THR A 374 8.17 17.59 -12.48
N ASN A 375 9.43 17.35 -12.13
CA ASN A 375 10.56 17.48 -13.02
C ASN A 375 11.49 16.29 -12.80
N THR A 376 12.13 15.81 -13.87
CA THR A 376 12.98 14.63 -13.81
C THR A 376 14.37 14.97 -14.32
N GLY A 377 15.39 14.55 -13.57
CA GLY A 377 16.77 14.56 -14.01
C GLY A 377 17.31 13.13 -14.14
N VAL A 378 18.23 12.90 -15.05
CA VAL A 378 18.97 11.64 -15.17
C VAL A 378 20.37 11.83 -14.60
N TYR A 379 20.75 10.99 -13.66
CA TYR A 379 22.03 10.99 -12.97
C TYR A 379 22.72 9.66 -13.19
N ALA A 380 24.02 9.68 -13.41
CA ALA A 380 24.80 8.49 -13.69
C ALA A 380 25.81 8.18 -12.57
N HIS A 381 25.99 6.90 -12.27
CA HIS A 381 27.04 6.43 -11.38
C HIS A 381 27.56 5.05 -11.82
N GLU A 382 28.68 4.63 -11.26
CA GLU A 382 29.21 3.28 -11.46
C GLU A 382 28.18 2.23 -11.01
N ALA A 383 28.12 1.10 -11.67
CA ALA A 383 27.28 -0.03 -11.25
C ALA A 383 28.11 -1.01 -10.40
N LYS A 384 28.32 -0.67 -9.13
CA LYS A 384 29.05 -1.46 -8.13
C LYS A 384 28.69 -1.04 -6.71
N ALA A 385 29.20 -1.73 -5.70
CA ALA A 385 29.07 -1.32 -4.30
C ALA A 385 29.77 0.03 -4.06
N SER A 386 29.13 0.90 -3.28
CA SER A 386 29.63 2.25 -2.97
C SER A 386 30.12 3.02 -4.20
N PRO A 387 29.23 3.24 -5.18
CA PRO A 387 29.60 3.73 -6.48
C PRO A 387 30.05 5.20 -6.45
N ARG A 388 30.95 5.58 -7.34
CA ARG A 388 31.27 6.98 -7.59
C ARG A 388 30.31 7.57 -8.62
N LYS A 389 30.04 8.87 -8.49
CA LYS A 389 29.29 9.64 -9.49
C LYS A 389 30.03 9.67 -10.82
N LEU A 390 29.25 9.74 -11.89
CA LEU A 390 29.75 9.94 -13.25
C LEU A 390 29.09 11.18 -13.84
N LEU A 391 29.90 11.96 -14.56
CA LEU A 391 29.43 13.05 -15.38
C LEU A 391 29.17 12.52 -16.80
N LYS A 392 28.12 13.00 -17.44
CA LYS A 392 27.86 12.76 -18.87
C LYS A 392 28.14 14.02 -19.64
N ASP A 393 29.12 13.97 -20.56
CA ASP A 393 29.61 15.11 -21.32
C ASP A 393 30.00 16.33 -20.43
N GLY A 394 30.59 16.04 -19.27
CA GLY A 394 31.00 17.03 -18.27
C GLY A 394 29.90 17.58 -17.37
N GLU A 395 28.67 17.12 -17.51
CA GLU A 395 27.50 17.59 -16.71
C GLU A 395 27.08 16.56 -15.65
N GLU A 396 26.86 17.04 -14.41
CA GLU A 396 26.25 16.25 -13.34
C GLU A 396 24.73 16.28 -13.49
N GLY A 397 24.20 15.26 -14.10
CA GLY A 397 22.78 15.13 -14.36
C GLY A 397 22.31 15.94 -15.57
N SER A 398 21.44 15.35 -16.33
CA SER A 398 20.74 16.00 -17.43
C SER A 398 19.29 16.25 -17.03
N SER A 399 18.77 17.43 -17.33
CA SER A 399 17.35 17.66 -17.23
C SER A 399 16.64 16.84 -18.28
N TYR A 400 15.70 16.04 -17.81
CA TYR A 400 14.90 15.17 -18.64
C TYR A 400 13.41 15.43 -18.37
N ASN A 401 12.66 15.70 -19.42
CA ASN A 401 11.30 16.21 -19.29
C ASN A 401 10.21 15.40 -19.91
N GLU A 402 10.57 14.39 -20.67
CA GLU A 402 9.55 13.48 -21.16
C GLU A 402 8.89 12.79 -19.97
N GLY A 403 7.63 13.07 -19.72
CA GLY A 403 6.91 12.56 -18.57
C GLY A 403 6.80 13.49 -17.37
N SER A 404 7.18 14.78 -17.48
CA SER A 404 6.78 15.79 -16.52
C SER A 404 5.26 15.79 -16.37
N GLU A 405 4.81 15.81 -15.13
CA GLU A 405 3.39 15.70 -14.80
C GLU A 405 2.94 16.99 -14.13
N TYR A 406 1.72 17.41 -14.47
CA TYR A 406 1.08 18.54 -13.82
C TYR A 406 -0.43 18.38 -13.81
N TYR A 407 -1.00 18.52 -12.63
CA TYR A 407 -2.42 18.87 -12.46
C TYR A 407 -2.61 19.67 -11.16
N ASP A 408 -3.68 20.43 -11.09
CA ASP A 408 -4.25 21.06 -9.89
C ASP A 408 -5.77 20.97 -10.04
N GLY A 409 -6.37 20.03 -9.35
CA GLY A 409 -7.77 19.72 -9.50
C GLY A 409 -8.47 19.43 -8.18
N HIS A 410 -9.78 19.44 -8.23
CA HIS A 410 -10.60 19.00 -7.12
C HIS A 410 -11.64 17.97 -7.55
N GLU A 411 -11.99 17.15 -6.60
CA GLU A 411 -12.95 16.07 -6.70
C GLU A 411 -13.96 16.22 -5.58
N ASN A 412 -15.22 16.10 -5.93
CA ASN A 412 -16.29 15.94 -4.96
C ASN A 412 -16.98 14.60 -5.18
N ARG A 413 -17.18 13.84 -4.11
CA ARG A 413 -17.78 12.51 -4.06
C ARG A 413 -18.90 12.50 -3.04
N LEU A 414 -20.11 12.30 -3.52
CA LEU A 414 -21.28 12.06 -2.68
C LEU A 414 -21.74 10.62 -2.90
N ALA A 415 -21.73 9.80 -1.85
CA ALA A 415 -22.18 8.42 -1.95
C ALA A 415 -23.17 8.07 -0.86
N LEU A 416 -24.24 7.40 -1.26
CA LEU A 416 -25.16 6.72 -0.36
C LEU A 416 -24.88 5.23 -0.43
N PHE A 417 -24.88 4.57 0.74
CA PHE A 417 -24.77 3.12 0.81
C PHE A 417 -25.68 2.56 1.88
N ALA A 418 -26.15 1.35 1.63
CA ALA A 418 -27.01 0.63 2.56
C ALA A 418 -26.61 -0.85 2.55
N SER A 419 -26.77 -1.51 3.70
CA SER A 419 -26.64 -2.96 3.80
C SER A 419 -27.62 -3.51 4.84
N ASP A 420 -28.00 -4.76 4.65
CA ASP A 420 -28.78 -5.54 5.62
C ASP A 420 -28.23 -6.96 5.71
N ASP A 421 -27.92 -7.36 6.92
CA ASP A 421 -27.56 -8.72 7.31
C ASP A 421 -28.79 -9.39 7.88
N TRP A 422 -29.26 -10.44 7.24
CA TRP A 422 -30.52 -11.09 7.57
C TRP A 422 -30.30 -12.56 7.96
N ASP A 423 -30.58 -12.89 9.21
CA ASP A 423 -30.72 -14.25 9.70
C ASP A 423 -32.09 -14.80 9.29
N ILE A 424 -32.22 -15.29 8.04
CA ILE A 424 -33.53 -15.82 7.51
C ILE A 424 -33.98 -17.01 8.33
N THR A 425 -33.08 -17.90 8.67
CA THR A 425 -33.28 -19.04 9.57
C THR A 425 -32.00 -19.28 10.36
N ASN A 426 -32.04 -20.17 11.35
CA ASN A 426 -30.84 -20.60 12.10
C ASN A 426 -29.75 -21.24 11.21
N ARG A 427 -30.09 -21.55 9.94
CA ARG A 427 -29.18 -22.19 8.98
C ARG A 427 -28.82 -21.32 7.81
N LEU A 428 -29.62 -20.30 7.51
CA LEU A 428 -29.44 -19.43 6.35
C LEU A 428 -29.28 -17.99 6.80
N TRP A 429 -28.11 -17.45 6.57
CA TRP A 429 -27.77 -16.03 6.70
C TRP A 429 -27.43 -15.47 5.32
N ILE A 430 -27.90 -14.26 5.05
CA ILE A 430 -27.52 -13.48 3.87
C ILE A 430 -27.16 -12.05 4.26
N SER A 431 -26.29 -11.42 3.49
CA SER A 431 -25.99 -9.99 3.57
C SER A 431 -26.10 -9.38 2.19
N VAL A 432 -26.82 -8.30 2.07
CA VAL A 432 -26.97 -7.55 0.81
C VAL A 432 -26.58 -6.12 1.04
N GLY A 433 -25.79 -5.57 0.14
CA GLY A 433 -25.37 -4.18 0.22
C GLY A 433 -25.40 -3.49 -1.16
N ALA A 434 -25.71 -2.21 -1.16
CA ALA A 434 -25.71 -1.37 -2.33
C ALA A 434 -25.05 -0.02 -2.03
N ARG A 435 -24.33 0.52 -3.01
CA ARG A 435 -23.72 1.85 -2.99
C ARG A 435 -24.04 2.57 -4.29
N LEU A 436 -24.35 3.85 -4.20
CA LEU A 436 -24.45 4.73 -5.34
C LEU A 436 -23.62 5.98 -5.08
N GLU A 437 -22.60 6.19 -5.88
CA GLU A 437 -21.70 7.33 -5.76
C GLU A 437 -21.84 8.24 -6.97
N TRP A 438 -22.13 9.51 -6.71
CA TRP A 438 -21.95 10.59 -7.68
C TRP A 438 -20.59 11.25 -7.42
N MET A 439 -19.81 11.42 -8.48
CA MET A 439 -18.49 12.03 -8.43
C MET A 439 -18.35 13.09 -9.50
N LYS A 440 -17.69 14.18 -9.14
CA LYS A 440 -17.37 15.27 -10.06
C LYS A 440 -15.91 15.67 -9.91
N GLN A 441 -15.22 15.81 -11.04
CA GLN A 441 -13.83 16.29 -11.09
C GLN A 441 -13.73 17.50 -12.01
N GLN A 442 -12.86 18.46 -11.64
CA GLN A 442 -12.49 19.61 -12.46
C GLN A 442 -11.14 20.18 -12.03
N GLY A 443 -10.43 20.87 -12.93
CA GLY A 443 -9.14 21.49 -12.58
C GLY A 443 -8.35 21.92 -13.81
N ASN A 444 -7.04 21.99 -13.61
CA ASN A 444 -6.05 22.32 -14.62
C ASN A 444 -5.09 21.14 -14.80
N ALA A 445 -4.65 20.92 -16.02
CA ALA A 445 -3.72 19.85 -16.39
C ALA A 445 -2.64 20.37 -17.35
N ALA A 446 -1.65 19.53 -17.64
CA ALA A 446 -0.62 19.84 -18.62
C ALA A 446 -1.19 19.92 -20.05
N LEU A 447 -2.23 19.13 -20.34
CA LEU A 447 -2.96 19.15 -21.61
C LEU A 447 -4.36 19.68 -21.41
N ALA A 448 -4.86 20.45 -22.38
CA ALA A 448 -6.26 20.82 -22.48
C ALA A 448 -6.99 19.81 -23.37
N PHE A 449 -8.23 19.51 -22.97
CA PHE A 449 -9.13 18.67 -23.73
C PHE A 449 -10.38 19.48 -24.11
N THR A 450 -10.80 19.35 -25.32
CA THR A 450 -12.10 19.83 -25.76
C THR A 450 -13.17 18.76 -25.53
N ASP A 451 -14.44 19.16 -25.55
CA ASP A 451 -15.57 18.23 -25.37
C ASP A 451 -15.64 17.16 -26.47
N ASP A 452 -15.04 17.42 -27.62
CA ASP A 452 -14.91 16.49 -28.76
C ASP A 452 -13.63 15.60 -28.64
N GLY A 453 -12.87 15.71 -27.55
CA GLY A 453 -11.68 14.92 -27.34
C GLY A 453 -10.43 15.42 -28.07
N GLN A 454 -10.48 16.59 -28.71
CA GLN A 454 -9.27 17.17 -29.27
C GLN A 454 -8.34 17.67 -28.19
N VAL A 455 -7.05 17.40 -28.35
CA VAL A 455 -6.00 17.83 -27.45
C VAL A 455 -5.40 19.11 -27.97
N PHE A 456 -5.42 20.16 -27.15
CA PHE A 456 -4.60 21.33 -27.41
C PHE A 456 -3.13 21.01 -27.19
N GLU A 457 -2.25 21.67 -27.92
CA GLU A 457 -0.82 21.56 -27.71
C GLU A 457 -0.46 21.81 -26.24
N PRO A 458 0.54 21.12 -25.70
CA PRO A 458 1.05 21.38 -24.36
C PRO A 458 1.38 22.86 -24.22
N ILE A 459 1.10 23.43 -23.08
CA ILE A 459 1.40 24.83 -22.78
C ILE A 459 2.87 25.14 -22.98
N ASN A 460 3.69 24.15 -22.89
CA ASN A 460 5.11 24.26 -23.06
C ASN A 460 5.60 23.10 -23.94
N ASP A 461 6.04 23.44 -25.14
CA ASP A 461 6.64 22.53 -26.11
C ASP A 461 8.05 22.07 -25.71
N ARG A 462 8.54 22.52 -24.55
CA ARG A 462 9.90 22.25 -24.15
C ARG A 462 9.97 21.04 -23.27
N VAL A 463 10.97 20.30 -23.56
CA VAL A 463 11.47 19.21 -22.79
C VAL A 463 11.79 19.63 -21.33
N TYR A 464 12.01 20.86 -20.95
CA TYR A 464 12.46 21.29 -19.64
C TYR A 464 11.41 22.00 -18.83
N GLY A 465 10.45 21.27 -18.37
CA GLY A 465 9.52 21.74 -17.41
C GLY A 465 8.83 23.02 -17.81
N PHE A 466 7.59 23.01 -17.72
CA PHE A 466 6.87 24.25 -17.76
C PHE A 466 6.79 24.79 -16.34
N SER A 467 7.10 26.04 -16.22
CA SER A 467 6.90 26.79 -15.00
C SER A 467 5.41 27.12 -14.88
N MET A 468 4.88 26.95 -13.68
CA MET A 468 3.55 27.42 -13.31
C MET A 468 3.36 28.91 -13.54
N LYS A 469 4.45 29.70 -13.51
CA LYS A 469 4.47 31.12 -13.82
C LYS A 469 4.40 31.43 -15.30
N GLN A 470 4.97 30.60 -16.14
CA GLN A 470 5.13 30.79 -17.57
C GLN A 470 4.06 30.04 -18.36
N ALA A 471 3.53 28.96 -17.81
CA ALA A 471 2.57 28.11 -18.46
C ALA A 471 1.17 28.72 -18.47
N LYS A 472 0.55 28.78 -19.63
CA LYS A 472 -0.89 28.90 -19.71
C LYS A 472 -1.49 27.62 -19.13
N ARG A 473 -2.31 27.73 -18.11
CA ARG A 473 -2.97 26.59 -17.51
C ARG A 473 -4.10 26.12 -18.38
N ASN A 474 -4.01 24.92 -18.86
CA ASN A 474 -5.08 24.31 -19.62
C ASN A 474 -6.10 23.75 -18.62
N ARG A 475 -7.32 24.20 -18.77
CA ARG A 475 -8.42 23.78 -17.93
C ARG A 475 -9.00 22.48 -18.50
N PHE A 476 -9.01 21.40 -17.70
CA PHE A 476 -9.87 20.29 -18.06
C PHE A 476 -11.31 20.57 -17.62
N GLY A 477 -12.26 20.12 -18.42
CA GLY A 477 -13.68 20.36 -18.19
C GLY A 477 -14.16 19.72 -16.89
N SER A 478 -15.43 19.96 -16.58
CA SER A 478 -16.10 19.32 -15.45
C SER A 478 -16.62 17.96 -15.89
N TYR A 479 -15.99 16.90 -15.41
CA TYR A 479 -16.43 15.52 -15.65
C TYR A 479 -17.19 14.99 -14.44
N SER A 480 -18.24 14.22 -14.69
CA SER A 480 -19.00 13.58 -13.63
C SER A 480 -19.34 12.13 -13.97
N TRP A 481 -19.39 11.30 -12.96
CA TRP A 481 -19.70 9.87 -13.05
C TRP A 481 -20.73 9.48 -12.01
N LEU A 482 -21.52 8.47 -12.37
CA LEU A 482 -22.35 7.74 -11.43
C LEU A 482 -21.78 6.31 -11.32
N ASN A 483 -21.33 5.96 -10.13
CA ASN A 483 -20.61 4.72 -9.84
C ASN A 483 -21.43 3.84 -8.89
N PRO A 484 -22.14 2.83 -9.40
CA PRO A 484 -22.82 1.86 -8.55
C PRO A 484 -21.84 0.84 -7.97
N GLY A 485 -22.17 0.33 -6.79
CA GLY A 485 -21.56 -0.83 -6.16
C GLY A 485 -22.64 -1.74 -5.60
N PHE A 486 -22.40 -3.03 -5.60
CA PHE A 486 -23.31 -4.03 -5.07
C PHE A 486 -22.52 -5.16 -4.41
N THR A 487 -23.03 -5.65 -3.27
CA THR A 487 -22.46 -6.79 -2.57
C THR A 487 -23.56 -7.77 -2.16
N PHE A 488 -23.21 -9.04 -2.23
CA PHE A 488 -24.03 -10.13 -1.72
C PHE A 488 -23.12 -11.14 -1.02
N ASN A 489 -23.47 -11.54 0.18
CA ASN A 489 -22.85 -12.64 0.90
C ASN A 489 -23.94 -13.59 1.36
N GLY A 490 -23.67 -14.89 1.33
CA GLY A 490 -24.59 -15.91 1.79
C GLY A 490 -23.89 -17.06 2.48
N ARG A 491 -24.49 -17.54 3.57
CA ARG A 491 -24.03 -18.73 4.29
C ARG A 491 -25.20 -19.65 4.58
N PHE A 492 -25.06 -20.91 4.19
CA PHE A 492 -26.05 -21.94 4.45
C PHE A 492 -25.44 -23.12 5.19
N THR A 493 -25.83 -23.32 6.43
CA THR A 493 -25.38 -24.42 7.29
C THR A 493 -26.17 -25.68 6.97
N LEU A 494 -25.48 -26.71 6.44
CA LEU A 494 -26.05 -28.01 6.09
C LEU A 494 -26.16 -28.92 7.31
N MET A 495 -25.09 -29.02 8.07
CA MET A 495 -25.00 -29.82 9.30
C MET A 495 -24.02 -29.18 10.28
N ASN A 496 -23.90 -29.71 11.48
CA ASN A 496 -23.07 -29.18 12.57
C ASN A 496 -21.74 -28.54 12.10
N GLY A 497 -21.74 -27.21 12.00
CA GLY A 497 -20.58 -26.40 11.61
C GLY A 497 -20.13 -26.49 10.15
N PHE A 498 -20.76 -27.35 9.32
CA PHE A 498 -20.42 -27.48 7.89
C PHE A 498 -21.52 -26.87 7.01
N GLY A 499 -21.12 -26.20 5.93
CA GLY A 499 -22.10 -25.61 5.02
C GLY A 499 -21.48 -24.99 3.77
N LEU A 500 -22.30 -24.22 3.07
CA LEU A 500 -21.97 -23.50 1.85
C LEU A 500 -21.81 -22.02 2.13
N VAL A 501 -20.90 -21.40 1.39
CA VAL A 501 -20.66 -19.95 1.45
C VAL A 501 -20.55 -19.39 0.04
N GLY A 502 -21.07 -18.17 -0.17
CA GLY A 502 -20.96 -17.47 -1.43
C GLY A 502 -20.82 -15.96 -1.22
N GLU A 503 -20.07 -15.31 -2.09
CA GLU A 503 -19.86 -13.86 -2.11
C GLU A 503 -19.94 -13.37 -3.56
N TYR A 504 -20.60 -12.23 -3.76
CA TYR A 504 -20.55 -11.51 -5.01
C TYR A 504 -20.31 -10.04 -4.74
N VAL A 505 -19.38 -9.44 -5.49
CA VAL A 505 -19.04 -8.01 -5.44
C VAL A 505 -19.06 -7.46 -6.85
N TYR A 506 -19.75 -6.35 -7.01
CA TYR A 506 -19.67 -5.51 -8.19
C TYR A 506 -19.33 -4.09 -7.76
N VAL A 507 -18.37 -3.46 -8.43
CA VAL A 507 -18.08 -2.05 -8.24
C VAL A 507 -17.58 -1.41 -9.52
N LYS A 508 -18.07 -0.21 -9.78
CA LYS A 508 -17.57 0.69 -10.81
C LYS A 508 -16.62 1.68 -10.15
N GLN A 509 -15.32 1.53 -10.44
CA GLN A 509 -14.27 2.36 -9.85
C GLN A 509 -13.99 3.57 -10.73
N ARG A 510 -13.84 4.70 -10.10
CA ARG A 510 -13.63 6.00 -10.74
C ARG A 510 -12.19 6.20 -11.23
N PRO A 511 -11.93 7.09 -12.18
CA PRO A 511 -10.62 7.64 -12.45
C PRO A 511 -10.16 8.55 -11.29
N ASN A 512 -8.84 8.73 -11.17
CA ASN A 512 -8.22 9.64 -10.21
C ASN A 512 -7.86 10.98 -10.86
N LEU A 513 -7.65 12.05 -10.04
CA LEU A 513 -7.11 13.32 -10.53
C LEU A 513 -5.73 13.15 -11.18
N GLN A 514 -4.95 12.17 -10.77
CA GLN A 514 -3.66 11.85 -11.37
C GLN A 514 -3.76 11.41 -12.85
N ASP A 515 -4.91 10.90 -13.29
CA ASP A 515 -5.12 10.49 -14.69
C ASP A 515 -4.98 11.67 -15.68
N TYR A 516 -5.12 12.91 -15.18
CA TYR A 516 -4.92 14.12 -15.96
C TYR A 516 -3.47 14.63 -16.00
N ALA A 517 -2.56 14.02 -15.23
CA ALA A 517 -1.24 14.58 -14.97
C ALA A 517 -0.26 14.54 -16.14
N GLY A 518 -0.40 13.57 -17.04
CA GLY A 518 0.59 13.30 -18.08
C GLY A 518 0.33 14.04 -19.40
N PRO A 519 1.28 13.94 -20.33
CA PRO A 519 1.18 14.53 -21.66
C PRO A 519 0.28 13.72 -22.63
N PHE A 520 -0.54 12.83 -22.13
CA PHE A 520 -1.40 11.95 -22.90
C PHE A 520 -2.87 12.22 -22.62
N MET A 521 -3.74 11.90 -23.60
CA MET A 521 -5.18 11.88 -23.34
C MET A 521 -5.51 11.02 -22.12
N PRO A 522 -6.16 11.56 -21.09
CA PRO A 522 -6.54 10.77 -19.94
C PRO A 522 -7.58 9.72 -20.33
N GLN A 523 -7.38 8.53 -19.83
CA GLN A 523 -8.35 7.45 -19.98
C GLN A 523 -9.36 7.52 -18.83
N LEU A 524 -10.47 8.21 -19.03
CA LEU A 524 -11.42 8.55 -17.96
C LEU A 524 -12.56 7.53 -17.78
N ASP A 525 -12.61 6.50 -18.60
CA ASP A 525 -13.59 5.43 -18.45
C ASP A 525 -13.44 4.75 -17.07
N PRO A 526 -14.49 4.59 -16.28
CA PRO A 526 -14.40 3.86 -15.03
C PRO A 526 -14.03 2.38 -15.24
N ILE A 527 -13.26 1.85 -14.29
CA ILE A 527 -12.93 0.43 -14.22
C ILE A 527 -14.14 -0.30 -13.61
N ASN A 528 -14.57 -1.41 -14.21
CA ASN A 528 -15.59 -2.27 -13.60
C ASN A 528 -14.95 -3.55 -13.07
N VAL A 529 -15.28 -3.90 -11.83
CA VAL A 529 -14.83 -5.13 -11.18
C VAL A 529 -16.05 -5.98 -10.81
N HIS A 530 -16.04 -7.20 -11.28
CA HIS A 530 -16.97 -8.26 -10.89
C HIS A 530 -16.18 -9.36 -10.19
N MET A 531 -16.57 -9.73 -9.00
CA MET A 531 -15.99 -10.84 -8.25
C MET A 531 -17.10 -11.77 -7.77
N ALA A 532 -16.98 -13.03 -8.04
CA ALA A 532 -17.87 -14.08 -7.52
C ALA A 532 -17.03 -15.15 -6.82
N LYS A 533 -17.41 -15.51 -5.61
CA LYS A 533 -16.82 -16.62 -4.86
C LYS A 533 -17.91 -17.59 -4.42
N GLY A 534 -17.58 -18.87 -4.40
CA GLY A 534 -18.48 -19.91 -3.91
C GLY A 534 -17.71 -21.11 -3.39
N GLY A 535 -18.18 -21.71 -2.32
CA GLY A 535 -17.48 -22.82 -1.72
C GLY A 535 -18.11 -23.37 -0.45
N ILE A 536 -17.29 -23.97 0.36
CA ILE A 536 -17.67 -24.62 1.61
C ILE A 536 -16.99 -23.94 2.80
N PHE A 537 -17.63 -24.02 3.96
CA PHE A 537 -17.02 -23.74 5.24
C PHE A 537 -17.20 -24.90 6.20
N TRP A 538 -16.27 -25.03 7.14
CA TRP A 538 -16.38 -25.99 8.23
C TRP A 538 -15.83 -25.37 9.51
N ASN A 539 -16.71 -25.29 10.51
CA ASN A 539 -16.45 -24.67 11.79
C ASN A 539 -16.76 -25.63 12.92
N ASN A 540 -15.77 -25.96 13.73
CA ASN A 540 -15.95 -26.66 14.99
C ASN A 540 -14.94 -26.14 16.03
N LYS A 541 -14.88 -26.74 17.21
CA LYS A 541 -13.97 -26.32 18.28
C LYS A 541 -12.47 -26.43 17.94
N TRP A 542 -12.12 -27.19 16.91
CA TRP A 542 -10.74 -27.46 16.53
C TRP A 542 -10.31 -26.83 15.21
N ILE A 543 -11.26 -26.64 14.31
CA ILE A 543 -10.99 -26.26 12.94
C ILE A 543 -11.99 -25.18 12.52
N GLN A 544 -11.47 -24.10 11.96
CA GLN A 544 -12.21 -23.15 11.14
C GLN A 544 -11.62 -23.20 9.74
N LEU A 545 -12.42 -23.59 8.76
CA LEU A 545 -11.97 -23.74 7.37
C LEU A 545 -12.98 -23.10 6.43
N THR A 546 -12.46 -22.38 5.44
CA THR A 546 -13.23 -21.89 4.29
C THR A 546 -12.46 -22.23 3.02
N SER A 547 -13.12 -22.85 2.06
CA SER A 547 -12.52 -23.20 0.78
C SER A 547 -13.45 -22.77 -0.34
N GLN A 548 -12.97 -21.87 -1.23
CA GLN A 548 -13.78 -21.19 -2.23
C GLN A 548 -13.10 -21.15 -3.59
N ILE A 549 -13.89 -21.33 -4.64
CA ILE A 549 -13.52 -20.96 -6.02
C ILE A 549 -13.86 -19.49 -6.20
N THR A 550 -12.99 -18.75 -6.87
CA THR A 550 -13.13 -17.32 -7.13
C THR A 550 -13.01 -17.04 -8.62
N TYR A 551 -13.93 -16.27 -9.15
CA TYR A 551 -13.82 -15.68 -10.47
C TYR A 551 -13.86 -14.16 -10.35
N ILE A 552 -12.85 -13.48 -10.91
CA ILE A 552 -12.78 -12.01 -10.93
C ILE A 552 -12.60 -11.57 -12.39
N ASN A 553 -13.35 -10.55 -12.78
CA ASN A 553 -13.19 -9.87 -14.05
C ASN A 553 -13.10 -8.36 -13.82
N GLN A 554 -11.99 -7.77 -14.26
CA GLN A 554 -11.75 -6.33 -14.24
C GLN A 554 -11.67 -5.83 -15.67
N THR A 555 -12.52 -4.90 -16.04
CA THR A 555 -12.50 -4.30 -17.38
C THR A 555 -11.98 -2.89 -17.34
N LYS A 556 -11.33 -2.47 -18.43
CA LYS A 556 -10.76 -1.13 -18.58
C LYS A 556 -9.70 -0.80 -17.53
N TYR A 557 -8.91 -1.81 -17.14
CA TYR A 557 -7.71 -1.60 -16.34
C TYR A 557 -6.71 -0.72 -17.07
N LYS A 558 -6.15 0.26 -16.39
CA LYS A 558 -5.34 1.32 -16.98
C LYS A 558 -3.99 1.42 -16.28
N PHE A 559 -2.97 1.57 -17.07
CA PHE A 559 -1.63 1.87 -16.56
C PHE A 559 -0.81 2.60 -17.63
N ARG A 560 0.28 3.22 -17.22
CA ARG A 560 1.28 3.79 -18.12
C ARG A 560 2.49 2.88 -18.13
N GLU A 561 2.99 2.57 -19.31
CA GLU A 561 4.10 1.67 -19.48
C GLU A 561 5.12 2.24 -20.43
N GLN A 562 6.39 1.97 -20.12
CA GLN A 562 7.52 2.33 -20.96
C GLN A 562 7.88 1.14 -21.85
N PHE A 563 7.89 1.36 -23.14
CA PHE A 563 8.35 0.38 -24.14
C PHE A 563 9.62 0.86 -24.81
N THR A 564 10.57 -0.05 -24.97
CA THR A 564 11.81 0.20 -25.70
C THR A 564 11.70 -0.35 -27.10
N ASN A 565 12.14 0.44 -28.09
CA ASN A 565 12.17 -0.01 -29.48
C ASN A 565 13.09 -1.24 -29.62
N PRO A 566 12.60 -2.39 -30.11
CA PRO A 566 13.43 -3.58 -30.28
C PRO A 566 14.61 -3.40 -31.24
N ASN A 567 14.48 -2.45 -32.20
CA ASN A 567 15.49 -2.15 -33.22
C ASN A 567 16.48 -1.06 -32.77
N ASP A 568 16.07 -0.21 -31.83
CA ASP A 568 16.90 0.85 -31.25
C ASP A 568 16.65 0.93 -29.73
N GLN A 569 17.49 0.27 -28.95
CA GLN A 569 17.34 0.22 -27.49
C GLN A 569 17.55 1.58 -26.79
N SER A 570 18.04 2.59 -27.52
CA SER A 570 18.13 3.96 -27.00
C SER A 570 16.80 4.71 -27.08
N GLU A 571 15.87 4.23 -27.90
CA GLU A 571 14.54 4.81 -28.04
C GLU A 571 13.53 4.14 -27.11
N THR A 572 12.93 4.93 -26.25
CA THR A 572 11.83 4.51 -25.38
C THR A 572 10.62 5.41 -25.55
N ILE A 573 9.44 4.82 -25.49
CA ILE A 573 8.15 5.53 -25.50
C ILE A 573 7.34 5.14 -24.28
N ILE A 574 6.58 6.07 -23.74
CA ILE A 574 5.64 5.81 -22.65
C ILE A 574 4.23 5.90 -23.24
N LEU A 575 3.44 4.85 -23.08
CA LEU A 575 2.07 4.78 -23.59
C LEU A 575 1.07 4.52 -22.46
N PRO A 576 -0.10 5.18 -22.50
CA PRO A 576 -1.25 4.77 -21.70
C PRO A 576 -1.85 3.50 -22.31
N ILE A 577 -1.95 2.44 -21.52
CA ILE A 577 -2.49 1.15 -21.93
C ILE A 577 -3.82 0.92 -21.23
N VAL A 578 -4.79 0.35 -21.94
CA VAL A 578 -6.08 -0.09 -21.43
C VAL A 578 -6.27 -1.55 -21.83
N ASN A 579 -6.55 -2.40 -20.85
CA ASN A 579 -6.84 -3.81 -21.09
C ASN A 579 -7.82 -4.34 -20.04
N ASP A 580 -8.27 -5.56 -20.22
CA ASP A 580 -9.05 -6.28 -19.21
C ASP A 580 -8.17 -7.34 -18.53
N VAL A 581 -8.58 -7.74 -17.32
CA VAL A 581 -7.95 -8.84 -16.57
C VAL A 581 -9.04 -9.78 -16.08
N ALA A 582 -8.87 -11.07 -16.35
CA ALA A 582 -9.76 -12.13 -15.85
C ALA A 582 -8.95 -13.15 -15.04
N THR A 583 -9.43 -13.48 -13.85
CA THR A 583 -8.78 -14.42 -12.94
C THR A 583 -9.77 -15.49 -12.49
N LEU A 584 -9.40 -16.74 -12.70
CA LEU A 584 -10.01 -17.89 -12.03
C LEU A 584 -9.06 -18.36 -10.94
N GLY A 585 -9.57 -18.54 -9.75
CA GLY A 585 -8.78 -18.94 -8.59
C GLY A 585 -9.50 -19.89 -7.65
N TRP A 586 -8.75 -20.43 -6.71
CA TRP A 586 -9.24 -21.22 -5.59
C TRP A 586 -8.44 -20.86 -4.35
N THR A 587 -9.12 -20.59 -3.24
CA THR A 587 -8.48 -20.24 -1.97
C THR A 587 -9.04 -21.11 -0.85
N THR A 588 -8.14 -21.66 -0.04
CA THR A 588 -8.47 -22.32 1.21
C THR A 588 -7.78 -21.56 2.36
N ASP A 589 -8.57 -21.12 3.32
CA ASP A 589 -8.12 -20.47 4.56
C ASP A 589 -8.55 -21.38 5.73
N ALA A 590 -7.61 -21.79 6.57
CA ALA A 590 -7.87 -22.71 7.67
C ALA A 590 -7.14 -22.28 8.94
N VAL A 591 -7.83 -22.35 10.07
CA VAL A 591 -7.24 -22.23 11.39
C VAL A 591 -7.49 -23.53 12.16
N VAL A 592 -6.44 -24.10 12.73
CA VAL A 592 -6.49 -25.35 13.46
C VAL A 592 -5.92 -25.14 14.87
N THR A 593 -6.71 -25.50 15.90
CA THR A 593 -6.37 -25.36 17.32
C THR A 593 -6.51 -26.73 18.01
N PRO A 594 -5.59 -27.70 17.78
CA PRO A 594 -5.75 -29.07 18.20
C PRO A 594 -5.61 -29.29 19.70
N PHE A 595 -4.91 -28.40 20.41
CA PHE A 595 -4.72 -28.41 21.86
C PHE A 595 -4.50 -26.99 22.39
N GLU A 596 -4.61 -26.83 23.69
CA GLU A 596 -4.49 -25.53 24.36
C GLU A 596 -3.13 -24.87 24.09
N GLY A 597 -3.16 -23.58 23.76
CA GLY A 597 -1.99 -22.77 23.46
C GLY A 597 -1.46 -22.90 22.04
N PHE A 598 -1.82 -23.93 21.28
CA PHE A 598 -1.37 -24.07 19.89
C PHE A 598 -2.43 -23.58 18.89
N SER A 599 -2.00 -22.77 17.93
CA SER A 599 -2.79 -22.33 16.78
C SER A 599 -1.94 -22.46 15.51
N PHE A 600 -2.57 -22.96 14.46
CA PHE A 600 -1.96 -23.02 13.13
C PHE A 600 -2.93 -22.38 12.13
N HIS A 601 -2.51 -21.29 11.50
CA HIS A 601 -3.20 -20.70 10.37
C HIS A 601 -2.52 -21.14 9.07
N GLY A 602 -3.30 -21.59 8.10
CA GLY A 602 -2.85 -21.96 6.77
C GLY A 602 -3.71 -21.32 5.70
N LEU A 603 -3.10 -20.59 4.79
CA LEU A 603 -3.73 -20.02 3.60
C LEU A 603 -3.08 -20.60 2.35
N LEU A 604 -3.90 -21.12 1.43
CA LEU A 604 -3.45 -21.60 0.13
C LEU A 604 -4.32 -20.99 -0.95
N THR A 605 -3.70 -20.27 -1.87
CA THR A 605 -4.38 -19.66 -3.02
C THR A 605 -3.72 -20.12 -4.32
N PHE A 606 -4.54 -20.65 -5.23
CA PHE A 606 -4.20 -20.80 -6.63
C PHE A 606 -4.99 -19.79 -7.43
N GLN A 607 -4.34 -19.07 -8.35
CA GLN A 607 -4.97 -18.08 -9.20
C GLN A 607 -4.32 -18.07 -10.57
N ASN A 608 -5.10 -17.74 -11.60
CA ASN A 608 -4.60 -17.66 -12.96
C ASN A 608 -5.02 -16.34 -13.63
N PRO A 609 -4.41 -15.22 -13.23
CA PRO A 609 -4.70 -13.91 -13.80
C PRO A 609 -4.20 -13.83 -15.24
N LYS A 610 -5.07 -13.43 -16.16
CA LYS A 610 -4.78 -13.34 -17.59
C LYS A 610 -5.23 -12.00 -18.15
N TYR A 611 -4.41 -11.45 -19.01
CA TYR A 611 -4.80 -10.32 -19.85
C TYR A 611 -5.89 -10.72 -20.83
N LYS A 612 -6.82 -9.80 -21.06
CA LYS A 612 -7.89 -9.88 -22.05
C LYS A 612 -8.00 -8.54 -22.76
N ASN A 613 -8.45 -8.55 -24.00
CA ASN A 613 -8.60 -7.33 -24.82
C ASN A 613 -7.32 -6.49 -24.85
N PHE A 614 -6.15 -7.14 -24.90
CA PHE A 614 -4.85 -6.51 -24.86
C PHE A 614 -4.09 -6.74 -26.17
N THR A 615 -4.36 -5.85 -27.13
CA THR A 615 -3.66 -5.78 -28.41
C THR A 615 -3.28 -4.32 -28.65
N PHE A 616 -2.03 -4.04 -29.02
CA PHE A 616 -1.58 -2.68 -29.30
C PHE A 616 -0.43 -2.67 -30.32
N GLN A 617 -0.23 -1.54 -30.96
CA GLN A 617 0.87 -1.29 -31.89
C GLN A 617 1.59 -0.02 -31.45
N PRO A 618 2.84 -0.12 -30.97
CA PRO A 618 3.63 1.06 -30.63
C PRO A 618 4.01 1.80 -31.92
N VAL A 619 4.19 3.12 -31.80
CA VAL A 619 4.73 3.95 -32.88
C VAL A 619 6.03 4.55 -32.39
N PHE A 620 7.12 4.18 -33.05
CA PHE A 620 8.47 4.67 -32.81
C PHE A 620 8.86 5.70 -33.89
N LYS A 621 10.06 6.29 -33.77
CA LYS A 621 10.54 7.29 -34.76
C LYS A 621 10.70 6.72 -36.15
N ASP A 622 11.06 5.45 -36.25
CA ASP A 622 11.21 4.69 -37.50
C ASP A 622 9.84 4.22 -38.08
N GLY A 623 8.74 4.53 -37.39
CA GLY A 623 7.40 4.21 -37.83
C GLY A 623 6.64 3.26 -36.91
N PRO A 624 5.49 2.73 -37.36
CA PRO A 624 4.71 1.77 -36.58
C PRO A 624 5.52 0.49 -36.34
N GLY A 625 5.68 0.12 -35.08
CA GLY A 625 6.24 -1.16 -34.70
C GLY A 625 5.32 -2.33 -35.03
N GLN A 626 5.71 -3.50 -34.64
CA GLN A 626 4.90 -4.73 -34.78
C GLN A 626 3.60 -4.62 -33.97
N LEU A 627 2.51 -5.24 -34.46
CA LEU A 627 1.30 -5.44 -33.68
C LEU A 627 1.53 -6.53 -32.64
N TYR A 628 1.36 -6.19 -31.36
CA TYR A 628 1.50 -7.10 -30.22
C TYR A 628 0.16 -7.55 -29.71
N ASN A 629 0.04 -8.86 -29.44
CA ASN A 629 -1.15 -9.47 -28.86
C ASN A 629 -0.76 -10.22 -27.58
N PHE A 630 -1.19 -9.68 -26.44
CA PHE A 630 -0.96 -10.24 -25.12
C PHE A 630 -2.20 -10.95 -24.53
N ASN A 631 -3.24 -11.17 -25.33
CA ASN A 631 -4.41 -11.91 -24.89
C ASN A 631 -4.02 -13.29 -24.38
N ASP A 632 -4.64 -13.70 -23.27
CA ASP A 632 -4.41 -14.96 -22.58
C ASP A 632 -3.01 -15.18 -21.99
N LYS A 633 -2.12 -14.20 -22.10
CA LYS A 633 -0.88 -14.18 -21.35
C LYS A 633 -1.14 -13.93 -19.86
N ASN A 634 -0.28 -14.48 -19.00
CA ASN A 634 -0.38 -14.22 -17.57
C ASN A 634 -0.01 -12.77 -17.26
N VAL A 635 -0.71 -12.18 -16.30
CA VAL A 635 -0.38 -10.85 -15.80
C VAL A 635 1.00 -10.89 -15.14
N ILE A 636 1.84 -9.90 -15.46
CA ILE A 636 3.20 -9.79 -14.92
C ILE A 636 3.16 -9.48 -13.41
N ALA A 637 4.25 -9.83 -12.71
CA ALA A 637 4.44 -9.62 -11.27
C ALA A 637 3.39 -10.31 -10.37
N MET A 638 2.57 -11.22 -10.90
CA MET A 638 1.56 -11.95 -10.14
C MET A 638 1.89 -13.44 -10.04
N SER A 639 1.90 -13.96 -8.82
CA SER A 639 2.10 -15.38 -8.53
C SER A 639 0.82 -16.17 -8.76
N LYS A 640 0.95 -17.37 -9.34
CA LYS A 640 -0.19 -18.31 -9.51
C LYS A 640 -0.51 -19.10 -8.26
N MET A 641 0.47 -19.33 -7.40
CA MET A 641 0.33 -20.01 -6.12
C MET A 641 0.90 -19.15 -5.02
N ILE A 642 0.11 -18.93 -3.99
CA ILE A 642 0.48 -18.23 -2.76
C ILE A 642 0.13 -19.15 -1.61
N MET A 643 1.07 -19.35 -0.66
CA MET A 643 0.85 -20.18 0.51
C MET A 643 1.37 -19.42 1.75
N GLU A 644 0.61 -19.46 2.82
CA GLU A 644 0.99 -18.94 4.13
C GLU A 644 0.80 -20.03 5.17
N LEU A 645 1.78 -20.19 6.05
CA LEU A 645 1.78 -21.16 7.14
C LEU A 645 2.25 -20.45 8.41
N ASP A 646 1.34 -20.25 9.34
CA ASP A 646 1.55 -19.44 10.54
C ASP A 646 1.29 -20.26 11.80
N PRO A 647 2.21 -21.15 12.24
CA PRO A 647 2.12 -21.80 13.52
C PRO A 647 2.41 -20.82 14.66
N SER A 648 1.66 -20.92 15.76
CA SER A 648 1.94 -20.21 17.00
C SER A 648 1.66 -21.09 18.21
N TYR A 649 2.43 -20.89 19.28
CA TYR A 649 2.28 -21.60 20.54
C TYR A 649 2.46 -20.66 21.72
N GLN A 650 1.46 -20.62 22.57
CA GLN A 650 1.48 -19.84 23.79
C GLN A 650 1.51 -20.78 25.02
N THR A 651 2.44 -20.56 25.92
CA THR A 651 2.54 -21.29 27.17
C THR A 651 3.00 -20.37 28.30
N GLY A 652 2.16 -20.22 29.33
CA GLY A 652 2.40 -19.24 30.40
C GLY A 652 2.61 -17.83 29.86
N ASP A 653 3.75 -17.24 30.21
CA ASP A 653 4.13 -15.87 29.82
C ASP A 653 4.85 -15.78 28.47
N TRP A 654 5.02 -16.91 27.77
CA TRP A 654 5.75 -17.02 26.52
C TRP A 654 4.80 -17.29 25.37
N ARG A 655 5.05 -16.62 24.23
CA ARG A 655 4.44 -16.92 22.94
C ARG A 655 5.52 -17.05 21.88
N PHE A 656 5.46 -18.14 21.14
CA PHE A 656 6.32 -18.43 20.00
C PHE A 656 5.49 -18.41 18.74
N TRP A 657 5.99 -17.83 17.66
CA TRP A 657 5.28 -17.79 16.39
C TRP A 657 6.23 -17.80 15.21
N LEU A 658 5.79 -18.38 14.11
CA LEU A 658 6.47 -18.36 12.82
C LEU A 658 5.46 -17.96 11.74
N SER A 659 5.97 -17.46 10.63
CA SER A 659 5.18 -17.19 9.41
C SER A 659 6.05 -17.50 8.20
N PHE A 660 5.60 -18.45 7.39
CA PHE A 660 6.23 -18.84 6.15
C PHE A 660 5.29 -18.51 5.01
N ARG A 661 5.75 -17.70 4.07
CA ARG A 661 4.98 -17.30 2.89
C ARG A 661 5.70 -17.70 1.64
N TYR A 662 5.05 -18.50 0.81
CA TYR A 662 5.56 -18.89 -0.49
C TYR A 662 4.81 -18.16 -1.60
N GLN A 663 5.56 -17.62 -2.54
CA GLN A 663 5.06 -17.07 -3.78
C GLN A 663 5.68 -17.84 -4.93
N SER A 664 4.85 -18.38 -5.84
CA SER A 664 5.35 -19.07 -7.03
C SER A 664 5.96 -18.07 -8.02
N LYS A 665 6.55 -18.56 -9.09
CA LYS A 665 7.17 -17.74 -10.12
C LYS A 665 6.26 -16.60 -10.61
N GLN A 666 6.89 -15.45 -10.90
CA GLN A 666 6.25 -14.25 -11.43
C GLN A 666 6.89 -13.87 -12.76
N TYR A 667 6.08 -13.71 -13.80
CA TYR A 667 6.58 -13.22 -15.09
C TYR A 667 6.96 -11.75 -14.99
N ILE A 668 8.05 -11.37 -15.67
CA ILE A 668 8.58 -10.01 -15.70
C ILE A 668 8.37 -9.32 -17.05
N ASN A 669 7.93 -10.07 -18.06
CA ASN A 669 7.59 -9.54 -19.37
C ASN A 669 6.24 -10.10 -19.86
N ARG A 670 5.54 -9.34 -20.69
CA ARG A 670 4.19 -9.65 -21.16
C ARG A 670 4.13 -10.81 -22.14
N THR A 671 5.22 -11.11 -22.80
CA THR A 671 5.33 -12.33 -23.65
C THR A 671 5.37 -13.60 -22.81
N ASN A 672 5.58 -13.50 -21.49
CA ASN A 672 5.72 -14.62 -20.53
C ASN A 672 6.91 -15.54 -20.83
N THR A 673 7.97 -15.01 -21.38
CA THR A 673 9.20 -15.76 -21.67
C THR A 673 10.22 -15.70 -20.53
N LEU A 674 10.19 -14.62 -19.73
CA LEU A 674 11.08 -14.39 -18.61
C LEU A 674 10.29 -14.30 -17.30
N TYR A 675 10.87 -14.81 -16.21
CA TYR A 675 10.22 -14.83 -14.89
C TYR A 675 11.26 -14.89 -13.76
N PHE A 676 10.94 -14.38 -12.59
CA PHE A 676 11.64 -14.72 -11.36
C PHE A 676 11.08 -16.02 -10.79
N LYS A 677 11.95 -16.91 -10.30
CA LYS A 677 11.53 -18.16 -9.64
C LYS A 677 10.75 -17.89 -8.36
N GLY A 678 9.97 -18.86 -7.91
CA GLY A 678 9.24 -18.78 -6.66
C GLY A 678 10.17 -18.63 -5.46
N ARG A 679 9.67 -17.93 -4.43
CA ARG A 679 10.43 -17.61 -3.21
C ARG A 679 9.61 -17.76 -1.95
N TRP A 680 10.31 -17.94 -0.85
CA TRP A 680 9.76 -17.85 0.49
C TRP A 680 10.06 -16.49 1.11
N GLU A 681 9.16 -16.02 1.92
CA GLU A 681 9.37 -14.95 2.89
C GLU A 681 9.13 -15.53 4.28
N THR A 682 10.07 -15.36 5.19
CA THR A 682 10.04 -16.08 6.46
C THR A 682 10.21 -15.14 7.63
N PHE A 683 9.33 -15.26 8.60
CA PHE A 683 9.28 -14.43 9.79
C PHE A 683 9.09 -15.33 11.02
N GLY A 684 9.47 -14.81 12.19
CA GLY A 684 9.18 -15.47 13.44
C GLY A 684 9.47 -14.57 14.61
N GLY A 685 9.04 -14.98 15.76
CA GLY A 685 9.30 -14.21 16.96
C GLY A 685 8.96 -14.95 18.25
N VAL A 686 9.40 -14.33 19.33
CA VAL A 686 9.16 -14.74 20.69
C VAL A 686 8.69 -13.53 21.47
N ASP A 687 7.51 -13.63 22.06
CA ASP A 687 6.97 -12.63 22.97
C ASP A 687 7.06 -13.16 24.40
N TYR A 688 7.54 -12.33 25.31
CA TYR A 688 7.68 -12.65 26.73
C TYR A 688 7.04 -11.57 27.61
N THR A 689 6.08 -11.95 28.41
CA THR A 689 5.42 -11.08 29.38
C THR A 689 6.09 -11.23 30.73
N TYR A 690 7.01 -10.33 31.08
CA TYR A 690 7.71 -10.37 32.35
C TYR A 690 6.79 -10.14 33.56
N ASN A 691 5.88 -9.15 33.38
CA ASN A 691 4.81 -8.85 34.34
C ASN A 691 3.71 -8.02 33.67
N LYS A 692 2.71 -7.58 34.43
CA LYS A 692 1.60 -6.75 33.88
C LYS A 692 2.04 -5.41 33.28
N HIS A 693 3.25 -4.96 33.58
CA HIS A 693 3.77 -3.66 33.13
C HIS A 693 4.84 -3.79 32.04
N VAL A 694 5.57 -4.87 31.97
CA VAL A 694 6.74 -5.00 31.08
C VAL A 694 6.61 -6.26 30.23
N SER A 695 6.80 -6.13 28.95
CA SER A 695 6.92 -7.22 27.98
C SER A 695 8.04 -6.97 26.98
N PHE A 696 8.55 -8.04 26.40
CA PHE A 696 9.60 -8.05 25.38
C PHE A 696 9.13 -8.85 24.18
N SER A 697 9.45 -8.39 22.99
CA SER A 697 9.21 -9.11 21.74
C SER A 697 10.50 -9.14 20.93
N LEU A 698 10.97 -10.34 20.60
CA LEU A 698 12.05 -10.57 19.66
C LEU A 698 11.44 -11.03 18.34
N ASN A 699 11.66 -10.27 17.29
CA ASN A 699 11.18 -10.59 15.95
C ASN A 699 12.36 -10.87 15.01
N VAL A 700 12.19 -11.81 14.11
CA VAL A 700 13.16 -12.13 13.06
C VAL A 700 12.48 -12.04 11.71
N ILE A 701 13.07 -11.26 10.81
CA ILE A 701 12.63 -11.09 9.42
C ILE A 701 13.63 -11.82 8.54
N ASN A 702 13.13 -12.57 7.56
CA ASN A 702 13.92 -13.39 6.66
C ASN A 702 14.81 -14.41 7.41
N ILE A 703 14.19 -15.28 8.21
CA ILE A 703 14.87 -16.29 9.04
C ILE A 703 15.83 -17.15 8.20
N LEU A 704 15.43 -17.51 6.98
CA LEU A 704 16.23 -18.34 6.10
C LEU A 704 17.32 -17.56 5.35
N ASN A 705 17.44 -16.25 5.59
CA ASN A 705 18.35 -15.33 4.91
C ASN A 705 18.32 -15.52 3.38
N GLN A 706 17.11 -15.69 2.83
CA GLN A 706 16.94 -15.88 1.40
C GLN A 706 17.38 -14.64 0.64
N LYS A 707 18.18 -14.86 -0.36
CA LYS A 707 18.50 -13.83 -1.35
C LYS A 707 17.38 -13.81 -2.38
N GLY A 708 16.89 -12.64 -2.70
CA GLY A 708 15.84 -12.48 -3.70
C GLY A 708 15.78 -11.05 -4.19
N ALA A 709 15.42 -10.91 -5.44
CA ALA A 709 15.25 -9.61 -6.06
C ALA A 709 14.00 -9.60 -6.94
N SER A 710 13.56 -8.41 -7.28
CA SER A 710 12.55 -8.16 -8.30
C SER A 710 12.96 -6.97 -9.15
N GLY A 711 12.57 -6.98 -10.40
CA GLY A 711 12.89 -5.91 -11.34
C GLY A 711 12.17 -6.14 -12.68
N SER A 712 12.42 -5.27 -13.63
CA SER A 712 11.91 -5.37 -14.99
C SER A 712 13.02 -5.24 -16.01
N ILE A 713 12.82 -5.80 -17.17
CA ILE A 713 13.68 -5.63 -18.36
C ILE A 713 12.79 -5.02 -19.44
N PRO A 714 12.68 -3.67 -19.51
CA PRO A 714 11.74 -3.01 -20.43
C PRO A 714 11.90 -3.42 -21.89
N ALA A 715 13.14 -3.66 -22.35
CA ALA A 715 13.44 -4.12 -23.69
C ALA A 715 12.88 -5.54 -23.98
N ALA A 716 12.66 -6.35 -22.96
CA ALA A 716 12.16 -7.72 -23.13
C ALA A 716 10.64 -7.82 -23.32
N ASP A 717 9.88 -6.75 -23.06
CA ASP A 717 8.43 -6.77 -23.25
C ASP A 717 8.03 -6.91 -24.72
N LEU A 718 8.78 -6.29 -25.60
CA LEU A 718 8.54 -6.32 -27.06
C LEU A 718 9.51 -7.23 -27.81
N ALA A 719 10.54 -7.77 -27.13
CA ALA A 719 11.51 -8.63 -27.77
C ALA A 719 10.91 -9.99 -28.14
N THR A 720 11.12 -10.42 -29.37
CA THR A 720 10.80 -11.78 -29.83
C THR A 720 11.87 -12.78 -29.42
N ASP A 721 13.14 -12.33 -29.36
CA ASP A 721 14.27 -13.11 -28.87
C ASP A 721 14.71 -12.60 -27.48
N THR A 722 14.72 -13.50 -26.52
CA THR A 722 15.14 -13.25 -25.15
C THR A 722 16.46 -13.97 -24.79
N SER A 723 17.20 -14.45 -25.76
CA SER A 723 18.45 -15.21 -25.57
C SER A 723 19.50 -14.43 -24.78
N ALA A 724 19.58 -13.11 -24.97
CA ALA A 724 20.50 -12.23 -24.27
C ALA A 724 20.26 -12.18 -22.74
N TYR A 725 19.10 -12.58 -22.27
CA TYR A 725 18.72 -12.53 -20.84
C TYR A 725 18.77 -13.89 -20.16
N GLN A 726 19.19 -14.95 -20.86
CA GLN A 726 19.06 -16.33 -20.37
C GLN A 726 20.10 -16.74 -19.33
N GLN A 727 21.28 -16.10 -19.32
CA GLN A 727 22.37 -16.45 -18.40
C GLN A 727 23.17 -15.23 -17.99
N HIS A 728 23.42 -15.07 -16.69
CA HIS A 728 24.29 -14.04 -16.12
C HIS A 728 24.02 -12.62 -16.66
N TYR A 729 22.75 -12.31 -16.88
CA TYR A 729 22.36 -10.95 -17.28
C TYR A 729 22.49 -10.02 -16.07
N LEU A 730 23.37 -9.03 -16.15
CA LEU A 730 23.52 -8.04 -15.08
C LEU A 730 22.25 -7.18 -15.01
N MET A 731 21.63 -7.15 -13.85
CA MET A 731 20.38 -6.46 -13.61
C MET A 731 20.44 -5.66 -12.31
N SER A 732 19.73 -4.55 -12.26
CA SER A 732 19.42 -3.84 -11.03
C SER A 732 17.93 -3.95 -10.70
N GLY A 733 17.62 -4.01 -9.42
CA GLY A 733 16.23 -4.14 -8.96
C GLY A 733 16.11 -4.05 -7.45
N THR A 734 14.87 -4.16 -6.95
CA THR A 734 14.62 -4.18 -5.51
C THR A 734 14.97 -5.55 -4.92
N TYR A 735 15.43 -5.57 -3.68
CA TYR A 735 15.82 -6.79 -2.98
C TYR A 735 14.89 -7.08 -1.79
N ILE A 736 14.90 -8.34 -1.34
CA ILE A 736 14.30 -8.74 -0.07
C ILE A 736 15.25 -8.33 1.05
N ARG A 737 14.72 -7.75 2.14
CA ARG A 737 15.49 -7.40 3.32
C ARG A 737 16.30 -8.63 3.80
N PRO A 738 17.60 -8.48 4.10
CA PRO A 738 18.42 -9.57 4.64
C PRO A 738 17.93 -10.00 6.03
N PHE A 739 18.45 -11.10 6.53
CA PHE A 739 18.19 -11.55 7.91
C PHE A 739 18.29 -10.38 8.89
N THR A 740 17.21 -10.10 9.58
CA THR A 740 17.09 -8.96 10.50
C THR A 740 16.52 -9.43 11.82
N VAL A 741 17.17 -9.09 12.93
CA VAL A 741 16.68 -9.30 14.29
C VAL A 741 16.24 -7.96 14.86
N GLU A 742 15.04 -7.93 15.40
CA GLU A 742 14.41 -6.74 15.98
C GLU A 742 13.95 -7.04 17.42
N LEU A 743 14.27 -6.16 18.35
CA LEU A 743 13.85 -6.23 19.75
C LEU A 743 12.90 -5.06 20.07
N THR A 744 11.75 -5.38 20.63
CA THR A 744 10.82 -4.41 21.17
C THR A 744 10.65 -4.60 22.67
N THR A 745 10.79 -3.52 23.43
CA THR A 745 10.44 -3.46 24.84
C THR A 745 9.19 -2.62 25.01
N SER A 746 8.19 -3.15 25.70
CA SER A 746 6.93 -2.47 25.99
C SER A 746 6.76 -2.26 27.49
N VAL A 747 6.45 -1.03 27.88
CA VAL A 747 6.14 -0.66 29.26
C VAL A 747 4.75 -0.08 29.32
N LYS A 748 3.89 -0.63 30.19
CA LYS A 748 2.50 -0.18 30.45
C LYS A 748 2.36 0.27 31.90
N PHE A 749 1.65 1.36 32.14
CA PHE A 749 1.40 1.90 33.49
C PHE A 749 0.01 2.52 33.64
#